data_5425c7b3d00a39b819035f09945f141f
#
_entry.id   5425c7b3d00a39b819035f09945f141f
#
_cell.length_a   1.000
_cell.length_b   1.000
_cell.length_c   1.000
_cell.angle_alpha   90.00
_cell.angle_beta   90.00
_cell.angle_gamma   90.00
#
_symmetry.space_group_name_H-M   'P 1'
#
loop_
_entity.id
_entity.type
_entity.pdbx_description
1 polymer ?
#
loop_
_entity_poly.entity_id
_entity_poly.type
_entity_poly.pdbx_seq_one_letter_code
_entity_poly.pdbx_strand_id
1 'polypeptide(L)'
;VALDSASPLRPLCVPPTRNLMLLGRLAWRAGAFAGVAAGAAGAAAYATMPVAEAASLKKRYSIIDEADLDGDMVAVPKWTPPSRKEMKETMKTQEFDVLVIGGGATGTGVAMDASTRGLKTALVEREDFASGTSSRSTKLIHGGIRYLAQAFQSKIPPNTLLDVFRHLRYNHEYMMIVSNDLAERAYMIESAPFMTHPIPMMVPLFKWWEVPMMYMTGKLYDLIAGNRRAVPPSHFIPRAEALFQFPSMKTKDAEGNNLKGCLVIYDGQQNDTRMNLCIALTAIQAGTQVQNHTEVLGLLTEGTFGQPDYKVCGAKVRDMMTGEAYDVRAKSVINACGVFSDKVRKMADPSCKEIMVPAPGTHLILPDYCSPAETGMVWFTKDGRILYLLPWEGSTIAGTTDTVGEITFEPRATLAEIDFILGECNRMLRDPIDYSTVRAAWSGIRPLVRDPKADPSDTKKLSRDHVVDIVAGNLVTIAGGKWTTYRKMAEDAVDKCIAVHPELKAAVQSKCITSTMQLVGADRGGEICDQNFDRVTITLREEFGLDKDTANHLRGNYGTRALQLALMARTEPQFTTKTNGKVFYKRLHPKYPQLEAEVAFACRFEYAETLIDVIARRTRLSFLDAHATSEILPRIGEIMAKEKGWSSAKLAQEDAAARRFLETMYLPEGVGAAAELVKRGAPAKIIKQLSAVPSAAPTV
;
A
#
# COMPACT_ATOMS: atom_id res chain seq x y z
N VAL A 1 -5.84 -89.45 43.78
CA VAL A 1 -4.75 -89.05 44.67
C VAL A 1 -4.07 -87.84 44.06
N ALA A 2 -4.17 -86.73 44.81
CA ALA A 2 -3.29 -85.54 44.84
C ALA A 2 -3.11 -84.72 43.53
N LEU A 3 -3.60 -83.53 43.48
CA LEU A 3 -3.13 -82.27 44.04
C LEU A 3 -1.92 -81.63 43.30
N ASP A 4 -2.21 -80.44 42.85
CA ASP A 4 -1.44 -79.18 42.79
C ASP A 4 -0.54 -78.91 41.60
N SER A 5 -0.91 -77.82 40.90
CA SER A 5 -0.13 -76.59 40.91
C SER A 5 -0.72 -75.53 39.94
N ALA A 6 -0.99 -74.38 40.51
CA ALA A 6 -1.46 -73.17 39.80
C ALA A 6 -0.38 -72.57 38.87
N SER A 7 -0.77 -72.22 37.69
CA SER A 7 0.02 -71.33 36.78
C SER A 7 -0.61 -69.96 36.68
N PRO A 8 0.16 -68.88 36.69
CA PRO A 8 -0.38 -67.48 36.73
C PRO A 8 -0.93 -67.02 35.40
N LEU A 9 -2.05 -66.37 35.49
CA LEU A 9 -2.74 -65.69 34.39
C LEU A 9 -1.82 -64.63 33.76
N ARG A 10 -1.54 -64.76 32.46
CA ARG A 10 -0.97 -63.68 31.63
C ARG A 10 -2.03 -62.56 31.43
N PRO A 11 -1.66 -61.27 31.57
CA PRO A 11 -2.58 -60.20 31.24
C PRO A 11 -2.82 -60.13 29.72
N LEU A 12 -4.07 -60.17 29.31
CA LEU A 12 -4.53 -59.92 27.97
C LEU A 12 -4.22 -58.47 27.60
N CYS A 13 -3.26 -58.25 26.68
CA CYS A 13 -3.09 -56.96 26.00
C CYS A 13 -4.32 -56.68 25.15
N VAL A 14 -5.20 -55.82 25.62
CA VAL A 14 -6.26 -55.23 24.83
C VAL A 14 -5.62 -54.15 23.96
N PRO A 15 -5.72 -54.18 22.62
CA PRO A 15 -5.21 -53.09 21.78
C PRO A 15 -5.99 -51.81 22.08
N PRO A 16 -5.34 -50.62 22.09
CA PRO A 16 -6.04 -49.35 22.37
C PRO A 16 -7.13 -49.14 21.32
N THR A 17 -8.34 -49.05 21.82
CA THR A 17 -9.55 -48.93 21.02
C THR A 17 -9.47 -47.70 20.08
N ARG A 18 -9.87 -47.88 18.83
CA ARG A 18 -10.01 -46.80 17.80
C ARG A 18 -10.70 -45.55 18.34
N ASN A 19 -11.47 -45.64 19.39
CA ASN A 19 -12.21 -44.52 20.02
C ASN A 19 -11.32 -43.54 20.80
N LEU A 20 -10.19 -43.96 21.38
CA LEU A 20 -9.25 -43.01 22.04
C LEU A 20 -8.50 -42.15 21.04
N MET A 21 -8.19 -42.65 19.83
CA MET A 21 -7.61 -41.88 18.78
C MET A 21 -8.62 -40.88 18.18
N LEU A 22 -9.92 -41.19 18.16
CA LEU A 22 -10.99 -40.27 17.73
C LEU A 22 -11.19 -39.14 18.74
N LEU A 23 -11.16 -39.43 20.04
CA LEU A 23 -11.28 -38.44 21.11
C LEU A 23 -10.07 -37.48 21.17
N GLY A 24 -8.86 -38.01 20.98
CA GLY A 24 -7.66 -37.17 20.85
C GLY A 24 -7.69 -36.26 19.63
N ARG A 25 -8.26 -36.74 18.52
CA ARG A 25 -8.46 -35.92 17.30
C ARG A 25 -9.59 -34.88 17.44
N LEU A 26 -10.62 -35.19 18.21
CA LEU A 26 -11.70 -34.24 18.55
C LEU A 26 -11.22 -33.17 19.53
N ALA A 27 -10.41 -33.52 20.52
CA ALA A 27 -9.80 -32.57 21.46
C ALA A 27 -8.79 -31.63 20.75
N TRP A 28 -8.03 -32.15 19.79
CA TRP A 28 -7.12 -31.33 18.98
C TRP A 28 -7.89 -30.38 18.05
N ARG A 29 -9.04 -30.82 17.51
CA ARG A 29 -9.95 -29.96 16.72
C ARG A 29 -10.63 -28.89 17.56
N ALA A 30 -11.00 -29.18 18.80
CA ALA A 30 -11.51 -28.22 19.76
C ALA A 30 -10.43 -27.16 20.12
N GLY A 31 -9.15 -27.58 20.25
CA GLY A 31 -8.02 -26.67 20.44
C GLY A 31 -7.78 -25.73 19.25
N ALA A 32 -7.95 -26.21 18.01
CA ALA A 32 -7.85 -25.38 16.81
C ALA A 32 -8.99 -24.35 16.72
N PHE A 33 -10.23 -24.73 17.09
CA PHE A 33 -11.37 -23.81 17.20
C PHE A 33 -11.20 -22.82 18.36
N ALA A 34 -10.63 -23.24 19.49
CA ALA A 34 -10.30 -22.35 20.60
C ALA A 34 -9.20 -21.34 20.22
N GLY A 35 -8.23 -21.73 19.38
CA GLY A 35 -7.23 -20.82 18.82
C GLY A 35 -7.82 -19.76 17.89
N VAL A 36 -8.82 -20.12 17.09
CA VAL A 36 -9.59 -19.15 16.25
C VAL A 36 -10.40 -18.21 17.13
N ALA A 37 -11.04 -18.71 18.18
CA ALA A 37 -11.79 -17.90 19.14
C ALA A 37 -10.87 -16.99 19.97
N ALA A 38 -9.66 -17.44 20.35
CA ALA A 38 -8.66 -16.63 21.03
C ALA A 38 -8.06 -15.55 20.12
N GLY A 39 -7.87 -15.84 18.84
CA GLY A 39 -7.47 -14.84 17.82
C GLY A 39 -8.55 -13.78 17.63
N ALA A 40 -9.83 -14.16 17.57
CA ALA A 40 -10.95 -13.25 17.51
C ALA A 40 -11.11 -12.42 18.80
N ALA A 41 -10.86 -13.00 19.97
CA ALA A 41 -10.87 -12.30 21.26
C ALA A 41 -9.68 -11.34 21.41
N GLY A 42 -8.50 -11.67 20.88
CA GLY A 42 -7.34 -10.77 20.81
C GLY A 42 -7.61 -9.55 19.93
N ALA A 43 -8.26 -9.75 18.79
CA ALA A 43 -8.71 -8.66 17.91
C ALA A 43 -9.78 -7.77 18.60
N ALA A 44 -10.65 -8.36 19.42
CA ALA A 44 -11.65 -7.60 20.19
C ALA A 44 -11.03 -6.80 21.33
N ALA A 45 -9.97 -7.28 21.98
CA ALA A 45 -9.26 -6.55 23.04
C ALA A 45 -8.50 -5.30 22.51
N TYR A 46 -8.13 -5.30 21.23
CA TYR A 46 -7.56 -4.14 20.56
C TYR A 46 -8.57 -3.00 20.37
N ALA A 47 -9.84 -3.25 20.56
CA ALA A 47 -10.98 -2.36 20.27
C ALA A 47 -11.42 -1.45 21.42
N THR A 48 -10.81 -1.51 22.59
CA THR A 48 -11.32 -0.81 23.77
C THR A 48 -10.48 0.37 24.21
N MET A 49 -10.39 1.44 23.37
CA MET A 49 -10.20 2.80 23.91
C MET A 49 -11.55 3.40 24.33
N PRO A 50 -11.59 4.17 25.42
CA PRO A 50 -12.81 4.90 25.78
C PRO A 50 -13.20 5.84 24.63
N VAL A 51 -14.41 5.68 24.12
CA VAL A 51 -14.96 6.46 22.99
C VAL A 51 -14.89 7.98 23.23
N ALA A 52 -15.04 8.40 24.49
CA ALA A 52 -15.00 9.82 24.87
C ALA A 52 -13.60 10.46 24.71
N GLU A 53 -12.52 9.73 25.00
CA GLU A 53 -11.14 10.24 24.87
C GLU A 53 -10.72 10.32 23.40
N ALA A 54 -11.12 9.33 22.60
CA ALA A 54 -10.92 9.34 21.16
C ALA A 54 -11.71 10.47 20.48
N ALA A 55 -12.93 10.77 20.91
CA ALA A 55 -13.74 11.86 20.36
C ALA A 55 -13.15 13.25 20.62
N SER A 56 -12.60 13.52 21.83
CA SER A 56 -11.99 14.80 22.15
C SER A 56 -10.70 15.07 21.37
N LEU A 57 -9.94 14.01 21.08
CA LEU A 57 -8.72 14.09 20.29
C LEU A 57 -9.00 14.20 18.78
N LYS A 58 -10.04 13.54 18.29
CA LYS A 58 -10.53 13.70 16.90
C LYS A 58 -10.85 15.17 16.61
N LYS A 59 -11.56 15.84 17.49
CA LYS A 59 -11.94 17.25 17.37
C LYS A 59 -10.73 18.20 17.25
N ARG A 60 -9.64 17.90 17.95
CA ARG A 60 -8.42 18.72 17.96
C ARG A 60 -7.68 18.74 16.61
N TYR A 61 -7.90 17.75 15.76
CA TYR A 61 -7.19 17.59 14.48
C TYR A 61 -8.11 17.70 13.25
N SER A 62 -9.33 18.26 13.40
CA SER A 62 -10.22 18.55 12.27
C SER A 62 -9.72 19.73 11.46
N ILE A 63 -9.83 19.66 10.13
CA ILE A 63 -9.53 20.79 9.21
C ILE A 63 -10.74 21.68 8.94
N ILE A 64 -11.89 21.33 9.48
CA ILE A 64 -13.17 22.06 9.33
C ILE A 64 -13.55 22.63 10.68
N ASP A 65 -13.79 23.94 10.75
CA ASP A 65 -14.31 24.59 11.96
C ASP A 65 -15.75 24.13 12.23
N GLU A 66 -16.10 23.86 13.51
CA GLU A 66 -17.46 23.48 13.90
C GLU A 66 -18.50 24.53 13.52
N ALA A 67 -18.10 25.80 13.53
CA ALA A 67 -18.97 26.91 13.11
C ALA A 67 -19.36 26.82 11.62
N ASP A 68 -18.61 26.09 10.80
CA ASP A 68 -18.89 25.89 9.39
C ASP A 68 -19.82 24.69 9.12
N LEU A 69 -20.25 23.97 10.16
CA LEU A 69 -21.09 22.78 10.06
C LEU A 69 -22.62 23.08 10.13
N ASP A 70 -23.00 24.32 10.42
CA ASP A 70 -24.41 24.74 10.42
C ASP A 70 -24.94 24.93 9.01
N GLY A 71 -25.73 23.99 8.55
CA GLY A 71 -26.45 24.05 7.29
C GLY A 71 -26.38 22.79 6.42
N ASP A 72 -27.19 22.75 5.36
CA ASP A 72 -27.26 21.64 4.39
C ASP A 72 -26.07 21.56 3.43
N MET A 73 -25.17 22.54 3.46
CA MET A 73 -24.01 22.65 2.57
C MET A 73 -22.74 22.08 3.21
N VAL A 74 -21.91 21.42 2.42
CA VAL A 74 -20.59 20.99 2.87
C VAL A 74 -19.64 22.19 2.87
N ALA A 75 -19.11 22.54 4.05
CA ALA A 75 -18.19 23.68 4.17
C ALA A 75 -16.89 23.45 3.40
N VAL A 76 -16.36 24.53 2.81
CA VAL A 76 -15.04 24.52 2.16
C VAL A 76 -13.96 24.55 3.23
N PRO A 77 -13.03 23.57 3.27
CA PRO A 77 -11.97 23.57 4.25
C PRO A 77 -11.08 24.84 4.15
N LYS A 78 -10.81 25.47 5.29
CA LYS A 78 -9.99 26.70 5.37
C LYS A 78 -8.53 26.42 5.72
N TRP A 79 -8.20 25.20 6.16
CA TRP A 79 -6.84 24.87 6.58
C TRP A 79 -5.84 24.97 5.41
N THR A 80 -4.78 25.73 5.64
CA THR A 80 -3.64 25.85 4.73
C THR A 80 -2.40 25.28 5.42
N PRO A 81 -1.72 24.30 4.84
CA PRO A 81 -0.52 23.75 5.43
C PRO A 81 0.60 24.81 5.48
N PRO A 82 1.52 24.76 6.50
CA PRO A 82 2.69 25.61 6.57
C PRO A 82 3.53 25.52 5.28
N SER A 83 4.21 26.59 4.91
CA SER A 83 5.07 26.53 3.74
C SER A 83 6.30 25.65 3.98
N ARG A 84 6.84 25.04 2.91
CA ARG A 84 8.08 24.25 2.96
C ARG A 84 9.25 25.07 3.55
N LYS A 85 9.30 26.39 3.25
CA LYS A 85 10.32 27.31 3.78
C LYS A 85 10.21 27.49 5.30
N GLU A 86 9.02 27.74 5.82
CA GLU A 86 8.78 27.88 7.27
C GLU A 86 9.19 26.61 8.04
N MET A 87 8.77 25.46 7.55
CA MET A 87 9.13 24.17 8.16
C MET A 87 10.65 23.94 8.12
N LYS A 88 11.34 24.31 7.01
CA LYS A 88 12.80 24.20 6.92
C LYS A 88 13.51 25.09 7.96
N GLU A 89 13.10 26.33 8.11
CA GLU A 89 13.70 27.22 9.10
C GLU A 89 13.46 26.72 10.53
N THR A 90 12.30 26.14 10.82
CA THR A 90 12.04 25.49 12.09
C THR A 90 12.98 24.29 12.31
N MET A 91 13.20 23.46 11.29
CA MET A 91 14.12 22.32 11.39
C MET A 91 15.57 22.71 11.63
N LYS A 92 16.01 23.87 11.14
CA LYS A 92 17.38 24.39 11.36
C LYS A 92 17.60 24.94 12.76
N THR A 93 16.56 25.40 13.42
CA THR A 93 16.66 26.18 14.68
C THR A 93 16.16 25.44 15.92
N GLN A 94 15.33 24.41 15.74
CA GLN A 94 14.70 23.67 16.82
C GLN A 94 15.29 22.27 16.99
N GLU A 95 15.44 21.81 18.24
CA GLU A 95 15.66 20.41 18.54
C GLU A 95 14.33 19.66 18.63
N PHE A 96 14.27 18.48 18.01
CA PHE A 96 13.11 17.61 17.98
C PHE A 96 13.21 16.47 19.00
N ASP A 97 12.09 15.91 19.38
CA ASP A 97 12.07 14.66 20.15
C ASP A 97 12.36 13.46 19.21
N VAL A 98 11.79 13.50 18.00
CA VAL A 98 11.93 12.42 17.00
C VAL A 98 12.24 13.00 15.64
N LEU A 99 13.30 12.51 14.99
CA LEU A 99 13.55 12.69 13.55
C LEU A 99 13.21 11.39 12.81
N VAL A 100 12.31 11.46 11.84
CA VAL A 100 11.95 10.35 10.95
C VAL A 100 12.66 10.51 9.61
N ILE A 101 13.38 9.48 9.18
CA ILE A 101 14.06 9.44 7.88
C ILE A 101 13.26 8.53 6.94
N GLY A 102 12.68 9.11 5.87
CA GLY A 102 11.87 8.44 4.86
C GLY A 102 10.39 8.82 4.92
N GLY A 103 9.85 9.28 3.78
CA GLY A 103 8.47 9.75 3.59
C GLY A 103 7.53 8.73 2.93
N GLY A 104 7.84 7.44 3.01
CA GLY A 104 6.93 6.36 2.60
C GLY A 104 5.82 6.14 3.62
N ALA A 105 4.91 5.20 3.35
CA ALA A 105 3.74 4.91 4.19
C ALA A 105 4.09 4.70 5.67
N THR A 106 5.17 3.97 5.94
CA THR A 106 5.62 3.73 7.33
C THR A 106 6.15 5.00 7.97
N GLY A 107 7.01 5.78 7.28
CA GLY A 107 7.60 6.97 7.87
C GLY A 107 6.60 8.09 8.11
N THR A 108 5.67 8.33 7.18
CA THR A 108 4.58 9.30 7.39
C THR A 108 3.64 8.83 8.51
N GLY A 109 3.40 7.51 8.62
CA GLY A 109 2.68 6.92 9.75
C GLY A 109 3.38 7.12 11.08
N VAL A 110 4.71 6.91 11.14
CA VAL A 110 5.54 7.16 12.35
C VAL A 110 5.48 8.63 12.74
N ALA A 111 5.60 9.55 11.77
CA ALA A 111 5.51 10.98 12.03
C ALA A 111 4.12 11.37 12.58
N MET A 112 3.06 10.82 12.00
CA MET A 112 1.69 11.03 12.49
C MET A 112 1.49 10.49 13.91
N ASP A 113 1.94 9.27 14.19
CA ASP A 113 1.78 8.67 15.52
C ASP A 113 2.62 9.41 16.57
N ALA A 114 3.87 9.73 16.29
CA ALA A 114 4.74 10.46 17.20
C ALA A 114 4.16 11.85 17.56
N SER A 115 3.73 12.62 16.54
CA SER A 115 3.17 13.97 16.76
C SER A 115 1.85 13.93 17.51
N THR A 116 0.97 12.95 17.22
CA THR A 116 -0.32 12.82 17.92
C THR A 116 -0.16 12.36 19.36
N ARG A 117 0.99 11.77 19.73
CA ARG A 117 1.36 11.49 21.12
C ARG A 117 1.98 12.71 21.83
N GLY A 118 2.17 13.84 21.15
CA GLY A 118 2.70 15.08 21.69
C GLY A 118 4.21 15.27 21.50
N LEU A 119 4.91 14.34 20.83
CA LEU A 119 6.33 14.46 20.55
C LEU A 119 6.59 15.48 19.44
N LYS A 120 7.57 16.37 19.64
CA LYS A 120 8.05 17.28 18.60
C LYS A 120 8.74 16.46 17.52
N THR A 121 8.13 16.38 16.33
CA THR A 121 8.55 15.47 15.29
C THR A 121 9.00 16.21 14.03
N ALA A 122 10.12 15.78 13.45
CA ALA A 122 10.57 16.17 12.13
C ALA A 122 10.56 14.93 11.20
N LEU A 123 10.28 15.13 9.91
CA LEU A 123 10.39 14.11 8.87
C LEU A 123 11.14 14.66 7.66
N VAL A 124 12.12 13.89 7.17
CA VAL A 124 12.86 14.20 5.93
C VAL A 124 12.68 13.07 4.91
N GLU A 125 12.40 13.45 3.66
CA GLU A 125 12.27 12.52 2.53
C GLU A 125 13.18 12.99 1.38
N ARG A 126 13.97 12.06 0.85
CA ARG A 126 14.96 12.36 -0.19
C ARG A 126 14.35 12.90 -1.48
N GLU A 127 13.22 12.32 -1.89
CA GLU A 127 12.50 12.74 -3.07
C GLU A 127 11.15 13.35 -2.65
N ASP A 128 10.05 12.75 -3.01
CA ASP A 128 8.73 13.17 -2.57
C ASP A 128 8.02 12.06 -1.80
N PHE A 129 6.94 12.38 -1.11
CA PHE A 129 6.12 11.43 -0.38
C PHE A 129 5.73 10.25 -1.27
N ALA A 130 5.89 9.04 -0.76
CA ALA A 130 5.64 7.79 -1.46
C ALA A 130 6.49 7.56 -2.72
N SER A 131 7.61 8.22 -2.93
CA SER A 131 8.43 8.11 -4.15
C SER A 131 8.91 6.68 -4.44
N GLY A 132 9.17 5.88 -3.42
CA GLY A 132 9.63 4.50 -3.52
C GLY A 132 8.50 3.47 -3.65
N THR A 133 8.60 2.39 -2.88
CA THR A 133 7.67 1.24 -2.87
C THR A 133 6.22 1.64 -2.63
N SER A 134 5.99 2.68 -1.81
CA SER A 134 4.65 3.08 -1.39
C SER A 134 3.74 3.58 -2.51
N SER A 135 4.28 4.03 -3.66
CA SER A 135 3.49 4.38 -4.85
C SER A 135 3.34 3.24 -5.86
N ARG A 136 4.04 2.14 -5.63
CA ARG A 136 4.18 1.03 -6.58
C ARG A 136 3.56 -0.26 -6.06
N SER A 137 2.54 -0.16 -5.20
CA SER A 137 1.77 -1.28 -4.67
C SER A 137 0.74 -1.80 -5.69
N THR A 138 0.13 -2.95 -5.42
CA THR A 138 -1.02 -3.48 -6.19
C THR A 138 -2.31 -2.66 -5.93
N LYS A 139 -2.28 -1.63 -5.09
CA LYS A 139 -3.42 -0.79 -4.67
C LYS A 139 -4.45 -1.53 -3.82
N LEU A 140 -4.18 -2.76 -3.40
CA LEU A 140 -5.02 -3.53 -2.50
C LEU A 140 -4.68 -3.27 -1.04
N ILE A 141 -5.72 -3.15 -0.23
CA ILE A 141 -5.69 -3.21 1.23
C ILE A 141 -6.18 -4.61 1.61
N HIS A 142 -5.28 -5.59 1.59
CA HIS A 142 -5.69 -6.99 1.73
C HIS A 142 -5.53 -7.49 3.17
N GLY A 143 -6.53 -8.26 3.64
CA GLY A 143 -6.51 -8.91 4.95
C GLY A 143 -5.77 -10.26 4.98
N GLY A 144 -5.01 -10.58 3.93
CA GLY A 144 -4.09 -11.72 3.95
C GLY A 144 -4.73 -13.09 3.71
N ILE A 145 -5.75 -13.23 2.86
CA ILE A 145 -6.41 -14.53 2.59
C ILE A 145 -5.42 -15.63 2.16
N ARG A 146 -4.30 -15.27 1.50
CA ARG A 146 -3.23 -16.21 1.17
C ARG A 146 -2.59 -16.80 2.45
N TYR A 147 -2.43 -16.01 3.50
CA TYR A 147 -1.88 -16.48 4.76
C TYR A 147 -2.88 -17.34 5.53
N LEU A 148 -4.18 -17.10 5.36
CA LEU A 148 -5.21 -17.98 5.89
C LEU A 148 -5.09 -19.38 5.29
N ALA A 149 -4.90 -19.48 3.97
CA ALA A 149 -4.63 -20.75 3.32
C ALA A 149 -3.35 -21.42 3.85
N GLN A 150 -2.30 -20.64 4.16
CA GLN A 150 -1.06 -21.13 4.75
C GLN A 150 -1.17 -21.49 6.25
N ALA A 151 -2.09 -20.84 6.98
CA ALA A 151 -2.38 -21.20 8.37
C ALA A 151 -2.96 -22.63 8.50
N PHE A 152 -3.57 -23.13 7.43
CA PHE A 152 -4.17 -24.45 7.34
C PHE A 152 -3.51 -25.32 6.27
N GLN A 153 -2.18 -25.31 6.17
CA GLN A 153 -1.47 -26.06 5.13
C GLN A 153 -1.61 -27.57 5.27
N SER A 154 -1.91 -28.22 4.14
CA SER A 154 -1.64 -29.64 3.92
C SER A 154 -0.29 -29.80 3.21
N LYS A 155 0.56 -30.72 3.67
CA LYS A 155 1.82 -31.05 2.99
C LYS A 155 1.61 -31.81 1.67
N ILE A 156 0.40 -32.29 1.41
CA ILE A 156 0.01 -33.06 0.22
C ILE A 156 -1.07 -32.25 -0.49
N PRO A 157 -0.94 -32.00 -1.80
CA PRO A 157 -2.01 -31.37 -2.56
C PRO A 157 -3.30 -32.19 -2.38
N PRO A 158 -4.40 -31.59 -1.92
CA PRO A 158 -5.62 -32.35 -1.68
C PRO A 158 -6.25 -32.72 -3.01
N ASN A 159 -6.43 -34.02 -3.27
CA ASN A 159 -7.21 -34.52 -4.39
C ASN A 159 -8.69 -34.67 -4.04
N THR A 160 -9.00 -34.73 -2.75
CA THR A 160 -10.37 -34.87 -2.20
C THR A 160 -10.56 -33.99 -0.96
N LEU A 161 -11.82 -33.71 -0.61
CA LEU A 161 -12.18 -33.05 0.66
C LEU A 161 -11.64 -33.80 1.89
N LEU A 162 -11.60 -35.13 1.84
CA LEU A 162 -11.07 -35.97 2.91
C LEU A 162 -9.56 -35.77 3.11
N ASP A 163 -8.81 -35.52 2.05
CA ASP A 163 -7.36 -35.27 2.12
C ASP A 163 -7.06 -33.93 2.79
N VAL A 164 -7.87 -32.88 2.52
CA VAL A 164 -7.77 -31.61 3.23
C VAL A 164 -7.87 -31.82 4.73
N PHE A 165 -8.87 -32.58 5.20
CA PHE A 165 -9.08 -32.81 6.63
C PHE A 165 -8.05 -33.76 7.27
N ARG A 166 -7.47 -34.70 6.54
CA ARG A 166 -6.49 -35.64 7.05
C ARG A 166 -5.13 -35.03 7.30
N HIS A 167 -4.73 -34.04 6.50
CA HIS A 167 -3.37 -33.48 6.52
C HIS A 167 -3.30 -32.01 6.99
N LEU A 168 -4.41 -31.48 7.52
CA LEU A 168 -4.52 -30.11 8.01
C LEU A 168 -3.56 -29.87 9.18
N ARG A 169 -2.63 -28.93 9.03
CA ARG A 169 -1.77 -28.39 10.09
C ARG A 169 -2.14 -26.94 10.35
N TYR A 170 -2.31 -26.61 11.63
CA TYR A 170 -2.58 -25.24 12.08
C TYR A 170 -1.28 -24.52 12.41
N ASN A 171 -1.11 -23.31 11.87
CA ASN A 171 -0.01 -22.41 12.21
C ASN A 171 -0.58 -21.11 12.82
N HIS A 172 -0.31 -20.92 14.11
CA HIS A 172 -0.80 -19.78 14.89
C HIS A 172 -0.24 -18.44 14.38
N GLU A 173 1.03 -18.38 13.96
CA GLU A 173 1.68 -17.15 13.49
C GLU A 173 0.94 -16.59 12.26
N TYR A 174 0.64 -17.42 11.27
CA TYR A 174 -0.12 -17.00 10.11
C TYR A 174 -1.54 -16.55 10.45
N MET A 175 -2.17 -17.17 11.44
CA MET A 175 -3.49 -16.76 11.90
C MET A 175 -3.46 -15.38 12.53
N MET A 176 -2.43 -15.08 13.35
CA MET A 176 -2.25 -13.76 13.96
C MET A 176 -1.99 -12.68 12.89
N ILE A 177 -1.18 -12.99 11.86
CA ILE A 177 -0.97 -12.08 10.73
C ILE A 177 -2.30 -11.74 10.05
N VAL A 178 -3.15 -12.73 9.77
CA VAL A 178 -4.47 -12.51 9.14
C VAL A 178 -5.36 -11.65 10.03
N SER A 179 -5.41 -11.93 11.33
CA SER A 179 -6.23 -11.16 12.28
C SER A 179 -5.81 -9.69 12.34
N ASN A 180 -4.50 -9.43 12.38
CA ASN A 180 -3.95 -8.07 12.39
C ASN A 180 -4.20 -7.36 11.05
N ASP A 181 -3.91 -8.03 9.93
CA ASP A 181 -4.15 -7.47 8.59
C ASP A 181 -5.62 -7.07 8.39
N LEU A 182 -6.57 -7.89 8.88
CA LEU A 182 -8.00 -7.61 8.79
C LEU A 182 -8.43 -6.41 9.65
N ALA A 183 -7.86 -6.26 10.85
CA ALA A 183 -8.12 -5.11 11.71
C ALA A 183 -7.57 -3.82 11.10
N GLU A 184 -6.34 -3.84 10.58
CA GLU A 184 -5.73 -2.68 9.92
C GLU A 184 -6.43 -2.34 8.60
N ARG A 185 -6.94 -3.34 7.85
CA ARG A 185 -7.78 -3.11 6.67
C ARG A 185 -9.03 -2.31 7.03
N ALA A 186 -9.72 -2.69 8.09
CA ALA A 186 -10.91 -1.98 8.55
C ALA A 186 -10.56 -0.52 8.90
N TYR A 187 -9.50 -0.31 9.69
CA TYR A 187 -9.01 1.03 10.00
C TYR A 187 -8.75 1.86 8.73
N MET A 188 -8.03 1.31 7.74
CA MET A 188 -7.71 2.05 6.52
C MET A 188 -8.96 2.47 5.75
N ILE A 189 -9.97 1.61 5.66
CA ILE A 189 -11.25 1.92 5.00
C ILE A 189 -11.99 3.02 5.77
N GLU A 190 -11.99 2.96 7.10
CA GLU A 190 -12.69 3.91 7.95
C GLU A 190 -11.96 5.25 8.08
N SER A 191 -10.63 5.27 7.99
CA SER A 191 -9.80 6.47 8.13
C SER A 191 -9.83 7.41 6.92
N ALA A 192 -10.10 6.89 5.72
CA ALA A 192 -10.15 7.66 4.47
C ALA A 192 -11.24 7.12 3.52
N PRO A 193 -12.52 7.09 3.92
CA PRO A 193 -13.61 6.45 3.16
C PRO A 193 -13.90 7.10 1.81
N PHE A 194 -13.42 8.31 1.56
CA PHE A 194 -13.53 8.96 0.25
C PHE A 194 -12.61 8.34 -0.79
N MET A 195 -11.49 7.74 -0.38
CA MET A 195 -10.41 7.25 -1.24
C MET A 195 -10.29 5.72 -1.20
N THR A 196 -10.70 5.12 -0.10
CA THR A 196 -10.68 3.67 0.12
C THR A 196 -12.08 3.10 0.02
N HIS A 197 -12.22 1.93 -0.57
CA HIS A 197 -13.51 1.27 -0.71
C HIS A 197 -13.35 -0.24 -0.71
N PRO A 198 -14.39 -0.98 -0.29
CA PRO A 198 -14.43 -2.42 -0.50
C PRO A 198 -14.39 -2.76 -1.98
N ILE A 199 -13.52 -3.69 -2.37
CA ILE A 199 -13.48 -4.25 -3.72
C ILE A 199 -13.87 -5.73 -3.68
N PRO A 200 -14.94 -6.14 -4.38
CA PRO A 200 -15.22 -7.55 -4.60
C PRO A 200 -14.16 -8.16 -5.53
N MET A 201 -13.74 -9.38 -5.26
CA MET A 201 -12.78 -10.12 -6.08
C MET A 201 -13.32 -11.50 -6.38
N MET A 202 -13.46 -11.83 -7.67
CA MET A 202 -13.86 -13.14 -8.13
C MET A 202 -12.68 -14.10 -8.14
N VAL A 203 -12.84 -15.25 -7.49
CA VAL A 203 -11.95 -16.41 -7.57
C VAL A 203 -12.63 -17.49 -8.42
N PRO A 204 -12.22 -17.70 -9.68
CA PRO A 204 -12.85 -18.71 -10.55
C PRO A 204 -12.59 -20.13 -10.03
N LEU A 205 -13.62 -20.97 -10.01
CA LEU A 205 -13.58 -22.35 -9.52
C LEU A 205 -13.98 -23.33 -10.63
N PHE A 206 -13.13 -24.29 -10.92
CA PHE A 206 -13.32 -25.23 -12.02
C PHE A 206 -13.66 -26.65 -11.56
N LYS A 207 -13.29 -27.04 -10.34
CA LYS A 207 -13.53 -28.37 -9.76
C LYS A 207 -14.62 -28.31 -8.70
N TRP A 208 -15.54 -29.30 -8.68
CA TRP A 208 -16.66 -29.30 -7.74
C TRP A 208 -16.24 -29.33 -6.25
N TRP A 209 -15.13 -29.94 -5.91
CA TRP A 209 -14.64 -29.98 -4.55
C TRP A 209 -14.04 -28.62 -4.09
N GLU A 210 -13.61 -27.76 -5.02
CA GLU A 210 -13.11 -26.41 -4.71
C GLU A 210 -14.23 -25.52 -4.18
N VAL A 211 -15.45 -25.70 -4.64
CA VAL A 211 -16.59 -24.85 -4.27
C VAL A 211 -16.86 -24.85 -2.76
N PRO A 212 -17.14 -26.00 -2.10
CA PRO A 212 -17.37 -26.00 -0.66
C PRO A 212 -16.11 -25.62 0.13
N MET A 213 -14.93 -25.99 -0.31
CA MET A 213 -13.67 -25.65 0.37
C MET A 213 -13.43 -24.15 0.36
N MET A 214 -13.52 -23.51 -0.80
CA MET A 214 -13.29 -22.07 -0.95
C MET A 214 -14.39 -21.25 -0.27
N TYR A 215 -15.65 -21.73 -0.33
CA TYR A 215 -16.75 -21.11 0.40
C TYR A 215 -16.50 -21.09 1.91
N MET A 216 -16.08 -22.21 2.49
CA MET A 216 -15.71 -22.31 3.92
C MET A 216 -14.51 -21.40 4.25
N THR A 217 -13.52 -21.32 3.36
CA THR A 217 -12.36 -20.43 3.54
C THR A 217 -12.79 -18.97 3.57
N GLY A 218 -13.67 -18.55 2.64
CA GLY A 218 -14.24 -17.20 2.63
C GLY A 218 -15.03 -16.89 3.90
N LYS A 219 -15.88 -17.81 4.37
CA LYS A 219 -16.64 -17.63 5.62
C LYS A 219 -15.76 -17.59 6.86
N LEU A 220 -14.68 -18.37 6.89
CA LEU A 220 -13.70 -18.29 7.97
C LEU A 220 -12.96 -16.94 7.96
N TYR A 221 -12.63 -16.41 6.78
CA TYR A 221 -12.04 -15.09 6.62
C TYR A 221 -12.95 -13.98 7.15
N ASP A 222 -14.25 -14.05 6.82
CA ASP A 222 -15.27 -13.14 7.34
C ASP A 222 -15.42 -13.23 8.87
N LEU A 223 -15.38 -14.45 9.42
CA LEU A 223 -15.51 -14.71 10.86
C LEU A 223 -14.29 -14.15 11.64
N ILE A 224 -13.08 -14.30 11.12
CA ILE A 224 -11.86 -13.76 11.76
C ILE A 224 -11.91 -12.24 11.79
N ALA A 225 -12.43 -11.58 10.74
CA ALA A 225 -12.63 -10.13 10.72
C ALA A 225 -13.61 -9.65 11.80
N GLY A 226 -14.56 -10.48 12.19
CA GLY A 226 -15.51 -10.18 13.28
C GLY A 226 -16.28 -8.88 13.08
N ASN A 227 -16.41 -8.09 14.14
CA ASN A 227 -17.10 -6.78 14.11
C ASN A 227 -16.34 -5.70 13.33
N ARG A 228 -15.04 -5.93 13.05
CA ARG A 228 -14.19 -5.02 12.25
C ARG A 228 -14.09 -5.44 10.79
N ARG A 229 -15.11 -6.05 10.23
CA ARG A 229 -15.05 -6.52 8.84
C ARG A 229 -14.92 -5.38 7.83
N ALA A 230 -15.64 -4.27 8.01
CA ALA A 230 -15.66 -3.06 7.17
C ALA A 230 -15.95 -3.32 5.66
N VAL A 231 -16.27 -4.55 5.29
CA VAL A 231 -16.57 -4.99 3.92
C VAL A 231 -17.73 -5.99 3.91
N PRO A 232 -18.45 -6.17 2.78
CA PRO A 232 -19.49 -7.18 2.66
C PRO A 232 -18.99 -8.61 2.90
N PRO A 233 -19.86 -9.57 3.26
CA PRO A 233 -19.46 -10.96 3.46
C PRO A 233 -19.19 -11.69 2.12
N SER A 234 -18.24 -12.62 2.16
CA SER A 234 -17.95 -13.51 1.04
C SER A 234 -19.18 -14.33 0.62
N HIS A 235 -19.36 -14.54 -0.66
CA HIS A 235 -20.44 -15.35 -1.20
C HIS A 235 -20.04 -16.06 -2.50
N PHE A 236 -20.78 -17.08 -2.87
CA PHE A 236 -20.58 -17.80 -4.14
C PHE A 236 -21.57 -17.30 -5.18
N ILE A 237 -21.09 -17.08 -6.40
CA ILE A 237 -21.89 -16.78 -7.57
C ILE A 237 -21.80 -17.95 -8.58
N PRO A 238 -22.95 -18.41 -9.14
CA PRO A 238 -22.94 -19.47 -10.12
C PRO A 238 -22.34 -19.00 -11.45
N ARG A 239 -21.97 -19.97 -12.30
CA ARG A 239 -21.34 -19.71 -13.61
C ARG A 239 -22.07 -18.68 -14.46
N ALA A 240 -23.41 -18.75 -14.52
CA ALA A 240 -24.19 -17.84 -15.35
C ALA A 240 -24.03 -16.38 -14.90
N GLU A 241 -24.07 -16.14 -13.61
CA GLU A 241 -23.87 -14.83 -13.01
C GLU A 241 -22.44 -14.33 -13.18
N ALA A 242 -21.43 -15.20 -12.95
CA ALA A 242 -20.03 -14.85 -13.14
C ALA A 242 -19.75 -14.42 -14.58
N LEU A 243 -20.29 -15.12 -15.58
CA LEU A 243 -20.15 -14.77 -16.99
C LEU A 243 -21.00 -13.55 -17.40
N PHE A 244 -22.09 -13.28 -16.72
CA PHE A 244 -22.86 -12.04 -16.91
C PHE A 244 -22.06 -10.83 -16.42
N GLN A 245 -21.43 -10.92 -15.23
CA GLN A 245 -20.60 -9.84 -14.69
C GLN A 245 -19.29 -9.66 -15.46
N PHE A 246 -18.71 -10.76 -15.99
CA PHE A 246 -17.50 -10.70 -16.80
C PHE A 246 -17.56 -11.65 -18.00
N PRO A 247 -18.15 -11.23 -19.13
CA PRO A 247 -18.29 -12.04 -20.33
C PRO A 247 -16.95 -12.45 -20.98
N SER A 248 -15.89 -11.69 -20.74
CA SER A 248 -14.54 -11.99 -21.25
C SER A 248 -13.81 -13.08 -20.46
N MET A 249 -14.40 -13.64 -19.40
CA MET A 249 -13.81 -14.75 -18.63
C MET A 249 -13.89 -16.06 -19.45
N LYS A 250 -12.81 -16.85 -19.45
CA LYS A 250 -12.83 -18.21 -20.01
C LYS A 250 -13.76 -19.13 -19.24
N THR A 251 -14.45 -19.96 -20.00
CA THR A 251 -15.41 -20.94 -19.45
C THR A 251 -14.77 -22.29 -19.12
N LYS A 252 -13.49 -22.50 -19.48
CA LYS A 252 -12.71 -23.72 -19.21
C LYS A 252 -11.31 -23.35 -18.75
N ASP A 253 -10.77 -24.16 -17.82
CA ASP A 253 -9.35 -24.10 -17.45
C ASP A 253 -8.43 -24.78 -18.49
N ALA A 254 -7.13 -24.80 -18.21
CA ALA A 254 -6.15 -25.42 -19.11
C ALA A 254 -6.29 -26.96 -19.22
N GLU A 255 -6.89 -27.59 -18.22
CA GLU A 255 -7.18 -29.03 -18.15
C GLU A 255 -8.54 -29.39 -18.84
N GLY A 256 -9.28 -28.40 -19.33
CA GLY A 256 -10.59 -28.58 -19.99
C GLY A 256 -11.77 -28.64 -19.02
N ASN A 257 -11.58 -28.45 -17.71
CA ASN A 257 -12.66 -28.42 -16.74
C ASN A 257 -13.52 -27.17 -16.94
N ASN A 258 -14.83 -27.34 -16.88
CA ASN A 258 -15.77 -26.23 -17.01
C ASN A 258 -15.82 -25.41 -15.74
N LEU A 259 -15.90 -24.07 -15.88
CA LEU A 259 -16.17 -23.14 -14.79
C LEU A 259 -17.44 -23.57 -14.05
N LYS A 260 -17.39 -23.66 -12.73
CA LYS A 260 -18.51 -23.97 -11.83
C LYS A 260 -19.19 -22.71 -11.31
N GLY A 261 -18.44 -21.67 -11.14
CA GLY A 261 -18.80 -20.37 -10.60
C GLY A 261 -17.58 -19.69 -9.99
N CYS A 262 -17.80 -18.62 -9.25
CA CYS A 262 -16.75 -17.90 -8.54
C CYS A 262 -17.08 -17.78 -7.06
N LEU A 263 -16.06 -17.90 -6.19
CA LEU A 263 -16.14 -17.32 -4.86
C LEU A 263 -15.88 -15.82 -5.00
N VAL A 264 -16.74 -14.99 -4.45
CA VAL A 264 -16.52 -13.54 -4.31
C VAL A 264 -16.06 -13.28 -2.89
N ILE A 265 -14.87 -12.74 -2.74
CA ILE A 265 -14.30 -12.27 -1.49
C ILE A 265 -14.14 -10.76 -1.56
N TYR A 266 -14.10 -10.09 -0.40
CA TYR A 266 -13.93 -8.65 -0.34
C TYR A 266 -12.65 -8.29 0.38
N ASP A 267 -11.87 -7.39 -0.22
CA ASP A 267 -10.79 -6.66 0.43
C ASP A 267 -11.00 -5.15 0.23
N GLY A 268 -10.01 -4.33 0.59
CA GLY A 268 -10.05 -2.90 0.31
C GLY A 268 -9.21 -2.54 -0.91
N GLN A 269 -9.56 -1.43 -1.56
CA GLN A 269 -8.73 -0.80 -2.60
C GLN A 269 -8.45 0.65 -2.22
N GLN A 270 -7.32 1.20 -2.69
CA GLN A 270 -6.88 2.56 -2.41
C GLN A 270 -6.14 3.20 -3.60
N ASN A 271 -6.02 4.53 -3.57
CA ASN A 271 -4.95 5.23 -4.26
C ASN A 271 -3.76 5.37 -3.29
N ASP A 272 -2.76 4.53 -3.44
CA ASP A 272 -1.66 4.37 -2.47
C ASP A 272 -0.86 5.66 -2.21
N THR A 273 -0.60 6.45 -3.24
CA THR A 273 0.16 7.69 -3.10
C THR A 273 -0.69 8.79 -2.47
N ARG A 274 -1.96 8.91 -2.89
CA ARG A 274 -2.90 9.86 -2.27
C ARG A 274 -3.10 9.54 -0.79
N MET A 275 -3.20 8.26 -0.44
CA MET A 275 -3.28 7.79 0.94
C MET A 275 -2.06 8.22 1.74
N ASN A 276 -0.85 7.98 1.21
CA ASN A 276 0.39 8.40 1.87
C ASN A 276 0.48 9.92 2.06
N LEU A 277 0.05 10.68 1.05
CA LEU A 277 0.02 12.13 1.13
C LEU A 277 -0.99 12.61 2.21
N CYS A 278 -2.16 11.99 2.31
CA CYS A 278 -3.13 12.33 3.36
C CYS A 278 -2.57 12.00 4.76
N ILE A 279 -1.81 10.91 4.93
CA ILE A 279 -1.11 10.60 6.18
C ILE A 279 -0.08 11.68 6.50
N ALA A 280 0.74 12.10 5.51
CA ALA A 280 1.73 13.17 5.67
C ALA A 280 1.07 14.50 6.05
N LEU A 281 -0.02 14.88 5.37
CA LEU A 281 -0.76 16.11 5.68
C LEU A 281 -1.41 16.04 7.07
N THR A 282 -1.89 14.87 7.50
CA THR A 282 -2.41 14.65 8.86
C THR A 282 -1.29 14.79 9.91
N ALA A 283 -0.10 14.27 9.63
CA ALA A 283 1.06 14.45 10.49
C ALA A 283 1.47 15.94 10.61
N ILE A 284 1.46 16.69 9.49
CA ILE A 284 1.73 18.14 9.45
C ILE A 284 0.67 18.89 10.27
N GLN A 285 -0.60 18.56 10.13
CA GLN A 285 -1.67 19.13 10.91
C GLN A 285 -1.51 18.86 12.42
N ALA A 286 -0.95 17.70 12.78
CA ALA A 286 -0.60 17.35 14.15
C ALA A 286 0.70 18.02 14.66
N GLY A 287 1.36 18.83 13.82
CA GLY A 287 2.54 19.62 14.18
C GLY A 287 3.89 19.10 13.69
N THR A 288 3.92 18.00 12.93
CA THR A 288 5.17 17.51 12.32
C THR A 288 5.76 18.54 11.37
N GLN A 289 7.06 18.81 11.49
CA GLN A 289 7.81 19.57 10.48
C GLN A 289 8.29 18.61 9.39
N VAL A 290 7.97 18.88 8.12
CA VAL A 290 8.26 17.95 7.03
C VAL A 290 9.06 18.63 5.93
N GLN A 291 10.08 17.92 5.41
CA GLN A 291 10.82 18.34 4.22
C GLN A 291 10.93 17.18 3.24
N ASN A 292 10.21 17.28 2.12
CA ASN A 292 10.47 16.46 0.94
C ASN A 292 11.66 17.03 0.15
N HIS A 293 12.18 16.30 -0.82
CA HIS A 293 13.39 16.65 -1.57
C HIS A 293 14.56 17.01 -0.66
N THR A 294 14.72 16.25 0.44
CA THR A 294 15.77 16.49 1.44
C THR A 294 16.50 15.18 1.75
N GLU A 295 17.74 15.09 1.27
CA GLU A 295 18.60 13.91 1.39
C GLU A 295 19.37 13.92 2.71
N VAL A 296 19.40 12.78 3.40
CA VAL A 296 20.28 12.55 4.55
C VAL A 296 21.69 12.22 4.04
N LEU A 297 22.66 13.07 4.39
CA LEU A 297 24.07 12.91 4.04
C LEU A 297 24.84 12.06 5.05
N GLY A 298 24.42 12.10 6.33
CA GLY A 298 25.01 11.35 7.43
C GLY A 298 24.22 11.58 8.72
N LEU A 299 24.50 10.79 9.73
CA LEU A 299 23.90 10.93 11.04
C LEU A 299 24.77 11.85 11.92
N LEU A 300 24.13 12.65 12.77
CA LEU A 300 24.79 13.37 13.85
C LEU A 300 24.91 12.44 15.04
N THR A 301 26.08 12.39 15.65
CA THR A 301 26.37 11.48 16.76
C THR A 301 27.05 12.20 17.91
N GLU A 302 26.82 11.74 19.12
CA GLU A 302 27.53 12.13 20.34
C GLU A 302 28.20 10.91 20.96
N GLY A 303 29.25 11.12 21.76
CA GLY A 303 30.04 10.03 22.33
C GLY A 303 30.99 9.35 21.33
N THR A 304 31.60 8.24 21.76
CA THR A 304 32.58 7.48 20.96
C THR A 304 31.96 6.18 20.46
N PHE A 305 32.06 5.90 19.14
CA PHE A 305 31.55 4.66 18.56
C PHE A 305 32.05 3.42 19.31
N GLY A 306 31.14 2.52 19.65
CA GLY A 306 31.42 1.31 20.42
C GLY A 306 31.46 1.51 21.94
N GLN A 307 31.29 2.74 22.44
CA GLN A 307 31.17 3.01 23.86
C GLN A 307 29.70 3.21 24.28
N PRO A 308 29.36 3.04 25.57
CA PRO A 308 27.98 3.18 26.05
C PRO A 308 27.36 4.58 25.90
N ASP A 309 28.20 5.62 25.76
CA ASP A 309 27.80 7.01 25.57
C ASP A 309 27.51 7.35 24.11
N TYR A 310 27.79 6.45 23.19
CA TYR A 310 27.52 6.65 21.76
C TYR A 310 26.01 6.70 21.49
N LYS A 311 25.54 7.80 20.92
CA LYS A 311 24.14 7.97 20.52
C LYS A 311 24.01 8.76 19.22
N VAL A 312 22.97 8.45 18.45
CA VAL A 312 22.55 9.23 17.29
C VAL A 312 21.64 10.35 17.78
N CYS A 313 22.00 11.61 17.46
CA CYS A 313 21.33 12.82 17.93
C CYS A 313 20.83 13.72 16.78
N GLY A 314 20.53 13.13 15.61
CA GLY A 314 20.00 13.84 14.47
C GLY A 314 20.61 13.41 13.15
N ALA A 315 20.48 14.25 12.12
CA ALA A 315 21.06 14.01 10.80
C ALA A 315 21.53 15.31 10.14
N LYS A 316 22.62 15.22 9.39
CA LYS A 316 23.01 16.23 8.42
C LYS A 316 22.26 15.97 7.12
N VAL A 317 21.55 16.99 6.65
CA VAL A 317 20.69 16.85 5.47
C VAL A 317 21.05 17.88 4.40
N ARG A 318 20.61 17.61 3.17
CA ARG A 318 20.74 18.54 2.03
C ARG A 318 19.40 18.74 1.36
N ASP A 319 18.93 19.97 1.30
CA ASP A 319 17.79 20.36 0.48
C ASP A 319 18.17 20.24 -1.01
N MET A 320 17.60 19.29 -1.71
CA MET A 320 17.91 19.00 -3.11
C MET A 320 17.40 20.08 -4.07
N MET A 321 16.44 20.93 -3.61
CA MET A 321 15.91 22.03 -4.43
C MET A 321 16.83 23.23 -4.42
N THR A 322 17.54 23.48 -3.32
CA THR A 322 18.42 24.64 -3.14
C THR A 322 19.91 24.30 -3.08
N GLY A 323 20.25 23.01 -2.83
CA GLY A 323 21.61 22.55 -2.59
C GLY A 323 22.14 22.86 -1.16
N GLU A 324 21.35 23.55 -0.32
CA GLU A 324 21.72 23.93 1.04
C GLU A 324 21.82 22.70 1.94
N ALA A 325 22.95 22.56 2.65
CA ALA A 325 23.12 21.54 3.68
C ALA A 325 22.99 22.16 5.07
N TYR A 326 22.28 21.45 5.97
CA TYR A 326 22.06 21.87 7.35
C TYR A 326 21.88 20.66 8.28
N ASP A 327 21.95 20.90 9.57
CA ASP A 327 21.79 19.88 10.59
C ASP A 327 20.35 19.92 11.14
N VAL A 328 19.73 18.76 11.30
CA VAL A 328 18.48 18.57 12.02
C VAL A 328 18.79 17.80 13.30
N ARG A 329 18.67 18.46 14.46
CA ARG A 329 18.93 17.86 15.76
C ARG A 329 17.67 17.21 16.32
N ALA A 330 17.84 16.01 16.91
CA ALA A 330 16.76 15.29 17.56
C ALA A 330 17.31 14.39 18.67
N LYS A 331 16.52 14.18 19.73
CA LYS A 331 16.85 13.26 20.81
C LYS A 331 16.89 11.80 20.36
N SER A 332 16.09 11.48 19.33
CA SER A 332 16.00 10.13 18.76
C SER A 332 15.79 10.17 17.25
N VAL A 333 16.24 9.11 16.56
CA VAL A 333 16.09 8.98 15.11
C VAL A 333 15.42 7.64 14.77
N ILE A 334 14.39 7.69 13.90
CA ILE A 334 13.70 6.51 13.38
C ILE A 334 13.97 6.41 11.89
N ASN A 335 14.65 5.36 11.48
CA ASN A 335 14.91 5.01 10.09
C ASN A 335 13.73 4.23 9.51
N ALA A 336 12.99 4.84 8.59
CA ALA A 336 11.85 4.28 7.85
C ALA A 336 12.07 4.29 6.33
N CYS A 337 13.32 4.08 5.89
CA CYS A 337 13.75 4.21 4.49
C CYS A 337 13.37 3.02 3.59
N GLY A 338 12.53 2.09 4.05
CA GLY A 338 12.10 0.94 3.25
C GLY A 338 13.28 0.12 2.74
N VAL A 339 13.38 -0.10 1.42
CA VAL A 339 14.48 -0.89 0.82
C VAL A 339 15.87 -0.27 1.04
N PHE A 340 15.95 1.02 1.33
CA PHE A 340 17.21 1.72 1.58
C PHE A 340 17.61 1.75 3.07
N SER A 341 16.88 1.05 3.96
CA SER A 341 17.11 1.10 5.41
C SER A 341 18.51 0.68 5.82
N ASP A 342 19.11 -0.31 5.14
CA ASP A 342 20.49 -0.75 5.46
C ASP A 342 21.53 0.32 5.20
N LYS A 343 21.31 1.24 4.23
CA LYS A 343 22.21 2.37 3.99
C LYS A 343 22.27 3.29 5.22
N VAL A 344 21.12 3.59 5.84
CA VAL A 344 21.06 4.43 7.05
C VAL A 344 21.57 3.68 8.27
N ARG A 345 21.29 2.37 8.40
CA ARG A 345 21.84 1.53 9.48
C ARG A 345 23.37 1.54 9.47
N LYS A 346 23.99 1.42 8.28
CA LYS A 346 25.45 1.49 8.12
C LYS A 346 26.07 2.86 8.40
N MET A 347 25.28 3.94 8.36
CA MET A 347 25.74 5.26 8.83
C MET A 347 25.92 5.30 10.35
N ALA A 348 25.09 4.57 11.12
CA ALA A 348 25.22 4.47 12.58
C ALA A 348 26.23 3.39 12.99
N ASP A 349 26.24 2.27 12.28
CA ASP A 349 27.12 1.14 12.52
C ASP A 349 27.60 0.53 11.21
N PRO A 350 28.81 0.85 10.74
CA PRO A 350 29.36 0.29 9.51
C PRO A 350 29.48 -1.24 9.50
N SER A 351 29.51 -1.89 10.68
CA SER A 351 29.64 -3.33 10.84
C SER A 351 28.30 -4.07 10.88
N CYS A 352 27.17 -3.34 10.91
CA CYS A 352 25.85 -3.96 11.01
C CYS A 352 25.54 -4.84 9.78
N LYS A 353 24.92 -6.00 10.03
CA LYS A 353 24.50 -6.92 8.95
C LYS A 353 23.32 -6.35 8.18
N GLU A 354 23.33 -6.56 6.89
CA GLU A 354 22.19 -6.23 6.02
C GLU A 354 21.01 -7.15 6.32
N ILE A 355 19.83 -6.54 6.47
CA ILE A 355 18.56 -7.24 6.71
C ILE A 355 17.64 -7.19 5.50
N MET A 356 17.86 -6.26 4.57
CA MET A 356 16.96 -6.07 3.43
C MET A 356 17.16 -7.15 2.36
N VAL A 357 16.05 -7.66 1.84
CA VAL A 357 15.99 -8.60 0.72
C VAL A 357 15.06 -8.02 -0.35
N PRO A 358 15.60 -7.33 -1.35
CA PRO A 358 14.78 -6.66 -2.36
C PRO A 358 14.09 -7.69 -3.26
N ALA A 359 12.77 -7.52 -3.46
CA ALA A 359 11.98 -8.35 -4.37
C ALA A 359 11.17 -7.46 -5.33
N PRO A 360 11.67 -7.17 -6.52
CA PRO A 360 10.92 -6.49 -7.57
C PRO A 360 9.62 -7.20 -7.92
N GLY A 361 8.62 -6.41 -8.29
CA GLY A 361 7.34 -6.91 -8.77
C GLY A 361 6.71 -5.93 -9.74
N THR A 362 6.40 -6.43 -10.93
CA THR A 362 5.88 -5.66 -12.05
C THR A 362 4.37 -5.70 -12.11
N HIS A 363 3.79 -4.57 -12.54
CA HIS A 363 2.37 -4.43 -12.86
C HIS A 363 2.23 -3.82 -14.25
N LEU A 364 1.17 -4.22 -14.94
CA LEU A 364 0.75 -3.65 -16.21
C LEU A 364 -0.56 -2.87 -16.03
N ILE A 365 -0.69 -1.81 -16.76
CA ILE A 365 -1.96 -1.08 -16.89
C ILE A 365 -2.55 -1.39 -18.25
N LEU A 366 -3.77 -1.89 -18.21
CA LEU A 366 -4.57 -2.32 -19.33
C LEU A 366 -5.84 -1.45 -19.42
N PRO A 367 -6.54 -1.43 -20.57
CA PRO A 367 -7.85 -0.81 -20.67
C PRO A 367 -8.84 -1.38 -19.63
N ASP A 368 -9.84 -0.61 -19.28
CA ASP A 368 -10.88 -0.94 -18.29
C ASP A 368 -11.68 -2.21 -18.63
N TYR A 369 -11.89 -2.50 -19.93
CA TYR A 369 -12.60 -3.70 -20.38
C TYR A 369 -11.86 -5.03 -20.10
N CYS A 370 -10.59 -4.97 -19.66
CA CYS A 370 -9.81 -6.16 -19.32
C CYS A 370 -10.14 -6.73 -17.92
N SER A 371 -10.94 -6.04 -17.12
CA SER A 371 -11.49 -6.53 -15.86
C SER A 371 -13.00 -6.31 -15.79
N PRO A 372 -13.74 -6.98 -14.89
CA PRO A 372 -15.11 -6.59 -14.60
C PRO A 372 -15.16 -5.13 -14.11
N ALA A 373 -16.25 -4.42 -14.40
CA ALA A 373 -16.34 -2.96 -14.20
C ALA A 373 -16.04 -2.48 -12.77
N GLU A 374 -16.54 -3.20 -11.76
CA GLU A 374 -16.38 -2.84 -10.33
C GLU A 374 -15.86 -4.01 -9.49
N THR A 375 -15.40 -5.07 -10.14
CA THR A 375 -15.00 -6.31 -9.49
C THR A 375 -13.61 -6.72 -9.99
N GLY A 376 -12.71 -7.03 -9.06
CA GLY A 376 -11.44 -7.62 -9.41
C GLY A 376 -11.59 -9.11 -9.73
N MET A 377 -10.59 -9.68 -10.39
CA MET A 377 -10.42 -11.10 -10.55
C MET A 377 -9.07 -11.52 -9.99
N VAL A 378 -9.03 -12.66 -9.31
CA VAL A 378 -7.82 -13.20 -8.69
C VAL A 378 -7.74 -14.70 -8.92
N TRP A 379 -6.56 -15.19 -9.28
CA TRP A 379 -6.34 -16.62 -9.48
C TRP A 379 -4.92 -17.04 -9.13
N PHE A 380 -4.73 -18.34 -8.95
CA PHE A 380 -3.42 -18.94 -8.76
C PHE A 380 -2.79 -19.25 -10.13
N THR A 381 -1.55 -18.80 -10.31
CA THR A 381 -0.72 -19.14 -11.46
C THR A 381 -0.24 -20.59 -11.38
N LYS A 382 0.31 -21.14 -12.48
CA LYS A 382 0.81 -22.53 -12.51
C LYS A 382 1.91 -22.80 -11.47
N ASP A 383 2.71 -21.79 -11.15
CA ASP A 383 3.79 -21.87 -10.17
C ASP A 383 3.36 -21.48 -8.73
N GLY A 384 2.04 -21.34 -8.50
CA GLY A 384 1.46 -21.10 -7.18
C GLY A 384 1.52 -19.65 -6.70
N ARG A 385 1.91 -18.70 -7.56
CA ARG A 385 1.78 -17.27 -7.27
C ARG A 385 0.32 -16.83 -7.43
N ILE A 386 0.00 -15.64 -6.92
CA ILE A 386 -1.32 -15.03 -7.11
C ILE A 386 -1.17 -13.88 -8.11
N LEU A 387 -2.08 -13.84 -9.08
CA LEU A 387 -2.20 -12.76 -10.03
C LEU A 387 -3.57 -12.12 -9.95
N TYR A 388 -3.62 -10.82 -10.17
CA TYR A 388 -4.82 -10.00 -10.07
C TYR A 388 -5.08 -9.28 -11.38
N LEU A 389 -6.37 -9.11 -11.70
CA LEU A 389 -6.91 -8.09 -12.61
C LEU A 389 -7.86 -7.22 -11.80
N LEU A 390 -7.51 -5.96 -11.59
CA LEU A 390 -8.24 -5.05 -10.70
C LEU A 390 -8.65 -3.79 -11.43
N PRO A 391 -9.93 -3.38 -11.41
CA PRO A 391 -10.32 -2.05 -11.87
C PRO A 391 -9.66 -0.99 -10.98
N TRP A 392 -9.10 0.06 -11.56
CA TRP A 392 -8.50 1.16 -10.83
C TRP A 392 -8.42 2.42 -11.68
N GLU A 393 -9.01 3.53 -11.21
CA GLU A 393 -8.96 4.85 -11.87
C GLU A 393 -9.28 4.80 -13.39
N GLY A 394 -10.34 4.07 -13.77
CA GLY A 394 -10.75 3.93 -15.18
C GLY A 394 -9.81 3.07 -16.05
N SER A 395 -9.02 2.20 -15.43
CA SER A 395 -8.12 1.27 -16.08
C SER A 395 -8.14 -0.08 -15.34
N THR A 396 -7.43 -1.07 -15.86
CA THR A 396 -7.22 -2.36 -15.18
C THR A 396 -5.75 -2.51 -14.79
N ILE A 397 -5.47 -2.78 -13.51
CA ILE A 397 -4.14 -3.20 -13.05
C ILE A 397 -4.04 -4.72 -13.20
N ALA A 398 -3.00 -5.19 -13.90
CA ALA A 398 -2.64 -6.60 -13.99
C ALA A 398 -1.30 -6.85 -13.29
N GLY A 399 -1.21 -7.87 -12.46
CA GLY A 399 0.03 -8.22 -11.76
C GLY A 399 -0.22 -9.09 -10.52
N THR A 400 0.82 -9.53 -9.86
CA THR A 400 2.18 -9.01 -9.92
C THR A 400 3.18 -10.16 -10.12
N THR A 401 4.38 -9.83 -10.56
CA THR A 401 5.52 -10.74 -10.54
C THR A 401 6.19 -10.76 -9.16
N ASP A 402 7.09 -11.70 -8.95
CA ASP A 402 7.91 -11.82 -7.75
C ASP A 402 9.28 -12.35 -8.17
N THR A 403 10.25 -11.45 -8.31
CA THR A 403 11.59 -11.73 -8.83
C THR A 403 12.65 -11.29 -7.83
N VAL A 404 13.87 -11.81 -7.95
CA VAL A 404 15.03 -11.31 -7.21
C VAL A 404 15.64 -10.18 -8.01
N GLY A 405 16.01 -9.09 -7.36
CA GLY A 405 16.60 -7.94 -8.04
C GLY A 405 17.40 -7.04 -7.12
N GLU A 406 17.94 -5.98 -7.69
CA GLU A 406 18.75 -4.99 -6.99
C GLU A 406 17.91 -3.83 -6.45
N ILE A 407 18.46 -3.11 -5.46
CA ILE A 407 17.89 -1.89 -4.93
C ILE A 407 18.24 -0.74 -5.87
N THR A 408 17.21 -0.11 -6.45
CA THR A 408 17.36 1.05 -7.32
C THR A 408 16.25 2.08 -7.05
N PHE A 409 16.51 3.35 -7.36
CA PHE A 409 15.50 4.41 -7.35
C PHE A 409 14.57 4.36 -8.57
N GLU A 410 15.02 3.74 -9.67
CA GLU A 410 14.30 3.66 -10.95
C GLU A 410 14.04 2.19 -11.34
N PRO A 411 13.23 1.43 -10.57
CA PRO A 411 12.91 0.06 -10.97
C PRO A 411 12.08 0.06 -12.26
N ARG A 412 12.44 -0.82 -13.21
CA ARG A 412 11.80 -0.96 -14.52
C ARG A 412 11.21 -2.35 -14.66
N ALA A 413 10.11 -2.45 -15.41
CA ALA A 413 9.55 -3.73 -15.82
C ALA A 413 10.47 -4.40 -16.85
N THR A 414 10.69 -5.70 -16.71
CA THR A 414 11.43 -6.50 -17.69
C THR A 414 10.48 -7.15 -18.69
N LEU A 415 10.98 -7.43 -19.90
CA LEU A 415 10.19 -8.11 -20.93
C LEU A 415 9.67 -9.47 -20.43
N ALA A 416 10.50 -10.24 -19.72
CA ALA A 416 10.09 -11.53 -19.17
C ALA A 416 8.96 -11.43 -18.15
N GLU A 417 8.91 -10.37 -17.35
CA GLU A 417 7.82 -10.12 -16.41
C GLU A 417 6.52 -9.72 -17.12
N ILE A 418 6.66 -8.91 -18.18
CA ILE A 418 5.51 -8.49 -19.01
C ILE A 418 4.90 -9.71 -19.71
N ASP A 419 5.74 -10.55 -20.34
CA ASP A 419 5.33 -11.81 -20.98
C ASP A 419 4.60 -12.73 -20.00
N PHE A 420 5.16 -12.87 -18.79
CA PHE A 420 4.53 -13.68 -17.75
C PHE A 420 3.13 -13.16 -17.41
N ILE A 421 2.98 -11.85 -17.17
CA ILE A 421 1.68 -11.27 -16.80
C ILE A 421 0.67 -11.40 -17.96
N LEU A 422 1.06 -11.03 -19.18
CA LEU A 422 0.18 -11.16 -20.37
C LEU A 422 -0.21 -12.63 -20.62
N GLY A 423 0.75 -13.55 -20.49
CA GLY A 423 0.50 -14.99 -20.64
C GLY A 423 -0.49 -15.52 -19.61
N GLU A 424 -0.35 -15.11 -18.35
CA GLU A 424 -1.27 -15.52 -17.29
C GLU A 424 -2.66 -14.86 -17.44
N CYS A 425 -2.74 -13.59 -17.84
CA CYS A 425 -4.02 -12.95 -18.17
C CYS A 425 -4.73 -13.70 -19.31
N ASN A 426 -4.00 -14.05 -20.37
CA ASN A 426 -4.52 -14.79 -21.51
C ASN A 426 -4.95 -16.23 -21.17
N ARG A 427 -4.53 -16.77 -20.03
CA ARG A 427 -5.10 -18.05 -19.52
C ARG A 427 -6.53 -17.86 -19.02
N MET A 428 -6.90 -16.68 -18.55
CA MET A 428 -8.20 -16.40 -17.93
C MET A 428 -9.14 -15.62 -18.87
N LEU A 429 -8.60 -14.87 -19.82
CA LEU A 429 -9.38 -14.06 -20.77
C LEU A 429 -9.70 -14.85 -22.02
N ARG A 430 -10.96 -14.75 -22.51
CA ARG A 430 -11.44 -15.34 -23.75
C ARG A 430 -10.79 -14.67 -24.96
N ASP A 431 -10.75 -13.34 -24.93
CA ASP A 431 -10.20 -12.52 -26.00
C ASP A 431 -8.74 -12.16 -25.61
N PRO A 432 -7.72 -12.66 -26.34
CA PRO A 432 -6.33 -12.45 -25.97
C PRO A 432 -5.92 -10.99 -26.03
N ILE A 433 -5.09 -10.59 -25.07
CA ILE A 433 -4.42 -9.28 -25.02
C ILE A 433 -2.94 -9.43 -25.36
N ASP A 434 -2.35 -8.40 -25.92
CA ASP A 434 -0.93 -8.35 -26.28
C ASP A 434 -0.28 -7.04 -25.80
N TYR A 435 0.97 -6.82 -26.19
CA TYR A 435 1.73 -5.63 -25.81
C TYR A 435 1.05 -4.30 -26.22
N SER A 436 0.32 -4.28 -27.35
CA SER A 436 -0.38 -3.07 -27.83
C SER A 436 -1.51 -2.63 -26.91
N THR A 437 -1.97 -3.55 -26.04
CA THR A 437 -3.00 -3.29 -25.03
C THR A 437 -2.44 -2.57 -23.79
N VAL A 438 -1.11 -2.61 -23.58
CA VAL A 438 -0.47 -2.07 -22.37
C VAL A 438 -0.30 -0.56 -22.47
N ARG A 439 -0.89 0.19 -21.53
CA ARG A 439 -0.80 1.66 -21.43
C ARG A 439 0.40 2.15 -20.62
N ALA A 440 0.78 1.36 -19.61
CA ALA A 440 1.96 1.60 -18.79
C ALA A 440 2.45 0.27 -18.17
N ALA A 441 3.75 0.14 -17.95
CA ALA A 441 4.37 -0.99 -17.27
C ALA A 441 5.34 -0.45 -16.22
N TRP A 442 5.15 -0.81 -14.95
CA TRP A 442 5.98 -0.31 -13.88
C TRP A 442 6.32 -1.40 -12.86
N SER A 443 7.48 -1.28 -12.26
CA SER A 443 7.96 -2.20 -11.23
C SER A 443 8.13 -1.47 -9.89
N GLY A 444 7.92 -2.19 -8.79
CA GLY A 444 8.18 -1.73 -7.43
C GLY A 444 8.99 -2.76 -6.67
N ILE A 445 9.85 -2.33 -5.75
CA ILE A 445 10.71 -3.22 -4.97
C ILE A 445 10.08 -3.44 -3.59
N ARG A 446 9.71 -4.69 -3.27
CA ARG A 446 9.19 -5.04 -1.94
C ARG A 446 10.31 -5.01 -0.93
N PRO A 447 10.13 -4.35 0.23
CA PRO A 447 11.11 -4.30 1.31
C PRO A 447 11.01 -5.56 2.19
N LEU A 448 11.30 -6.75 1.63
CA LEU A 448 11.34 -7.96 2.45
C LEU A 448 12.53 -7.91 3.39
N VAL A 449 12.39 -8.51 4.58
CA VAL A 449 13.44 -8.51 5.61
C VAL A 449 13.77 -9.92 6.07
N ARG A 450 15.04 -10.13 6.41
CA ARG A 450 15.48 -11.25 7.23
C ARG A 450 15.33 -10.86 8.69
N ASP A 451 14.91 -11.81 9.52
CA ASP A 451 14.98 -11.62 10.97
C ASP A 451 16.46 -11.47 11.38
N PRO A 452 16.88 -10.32 11.95
CA PRO A 452 18.26 -10.12 12.36
C PRO A 452 18.73 -11.12 13.44
N LYS A 453 17.79 -11.79 14.13
CA LYS A 453 18.04 -12.81 15.15
C LYS A 453 18.05 -14.24 14.60
N ALA A 454 17.66 -14.44 13.33
CA ALA A 454 17.67 -15.76 12.71
C ALA A 454 19.10 -16.23 12.40
N ASP A 455 19.30 -17.57 12.42
CA ASP A 455 20.56 -18.18 12.01
C ASP A 455 20.91 -17.74 10.57
N PRO A 456 22.13 -17.19 10.33
CA PRO A 456 22.56 -16.77 9.01
C PRO A 456 22.52 -17.86 7.94
N SER A 457 22.57 -19.12 8.34
CA SER A 457 22.48 -20.28 7.44
C SER A 457 21.06 -20.61 6.98
N ASP A 458 20.02 -20.08 7.66
CA ASP A 458 18.62 -20.30 7.30
C ASP A 458 18.11 -19.24 6.30
N THR A 459 18.54 -19.36 5.04
CA THR A 459 18.19 -18.45 3.94
C THR A 459 16.68 -18.50 3.57
N LYS A 460 15.90 -19.39 4.16
CA LYS A 460 14.48 -19.61 3.83
C LYS A 460 13.51 -18.84 4.74
N LYS A 461 13.95 -18.32 5.88
CA LYS A 461 13.11 -17.57 6.82
C LYS A 461 13.16 -16.06 6.55
N LEU A 462 12.49 -15.63 5.49
CA LEU A 462 12.12 -14.22 5.35
C LEU A 462 10.97 -13.93 6.33
N SER A 463 11.12 -12.88 7.14
CA SER A 463 9.99 -12.39 7.95
C SER A 463 8.89 -11.90 7.02
N ARG A 464 7.67 -12.34 7.26
CA ARG A 464 6.46 -11.89 6.55
C ARG A 464 5.74 -10.78 7.28
N ASP A 465 6.23 -10.45 8.45
CA ASP A 465 5.86 -9.32 9.28
C ASP A 465 6.97 -8.27 9.22
N HIS A 466 6.75 -7.10 9.82
CA HIS A 466 7.77 -6.08 9.96
C HIS A 466 8.74 -6.41 11.10
N VAL A 467 9.89 -5.75 11.05
CA VAL A 467 10.93 -5.85 12.08
C VAL A 467 11.25 -4.45 12.59
N VAL A 468 11.24 -4.28 13.91
CA VAL A 468 11.77 -3.09 14.58
C VAL A 468 13.10 -3.46 15.21
N ASP A 469 14.19 -3.01 14.60
CA ASP A 469 15.57 -3.29 15.01
C ASP A 469 16.24 -2.05 15.59
N ILE A 470 17.19 -2.25 16.48
CA ILE A 470 17.98 -1.19 17.10
C ILE A 470 19.46 -1.45 16.79
N VAL A 471 20.12 -0.50 16.17
CA VAL A 471 21.56 -0.55 15.93
C VAL A 471 22.30 0.42 16.88
N ALA A 472 23.61 0.51 16.75
CA ALA A 472 24.45 1.39 17.56
C ALA A 472 23.88 2.81 17.66
N GLY A 473 24.08 3.46 18.81
CA GLY A 473 23.56 4.81 19.06
C GLY A 473 22.06 4.90 19.23
N ASN A 474 21.39 3.79 19.55
CA ASN A 474 19.93 3.70 19.72
C ASN A 474 19.13 4.12 18.46
N LEU A 475 19.71 4.04 17.26
CA LEU A 475 18.97 4.24 16.02
C LEU A 475 17.89 3.14 15.87
N VAL A 476 16.64 3.55 15.88
CA VAL A 476 15.51 2.66 15.67
C VAL A 476 15.27 2.50 14.17
N THR A 477 15.23 1.28 13.68
CA THR A 477 14.92 0.96 12.27
C THR A 477 13.66 0.16 12.17
N ILE A 478 12.70 0.62 11.38
CA ILE A 478 11.50 -0.13 11.00
C ILE A 478 11.61 -0.56 9.53
N ALA A 479 11.52 -1.85 9.27
CA ALA A 479 11.67 -2.42 7.94
C ALA A 479 10.72 -3.60 7.71
N GLY A 480 10.41 -3.91 6.45
CA GLY A 480 9.48 -4.97 6.08
C GLY A 480 8.02 -4.56 6.14
N GLY A 481 7.15 -5.52 6.43
CA GLY A 481 5.71 -5.32 6.58
C GLY A 481 4.96 -5.10 5.26
N LYS A 482 3.78 -4.51 5.36
CA LYS A 482 2.84 -4.32 4.25
C LYS A 482 2.21 -2.93 4.30
N TRP A 483 1.70 -2.47 3.18
CA TRP A 483 0.91 -1.25 3.13
C TRP A 483 -0.29 -1.28 4.10
N THR A 484 -1.02 -2.39 4.14
CA THR A 484 -2.17 -2.57 5.03
C THR A 484 -1.83 -2.32 6.50
N THR A 485 -0.63 -2.71 6.95
CA THR A 485 -0.21 -2.62 8.36
C THR A 485 0.65 -1.39 8.68
N TYR A 486 0.71 -0.38 7.79
CA TYR A 486 1.57 0.79 7.98
C TYR A 486 1.37 1.48 9.33
N ARG A 487 0.11 1.59 9.79
CA ARG A 487 -0.24 2.20 11.06
C ARG A 487 0.32 1.42 12.25
N LYS A 488 0.14 0.09 12.24
CA LYS A 488 0.69 -0.78 13.30
C LYS A 488 2.21 -0.78 13.30
N MET A 489 2.84 -0.78 12.13
CA MET A 489 4.29 -0.62 11.99
C MET A 489 4.77 0.70 12.61
N ALA A 490 4.04 1.78 12.40
CA ALA A 490 4.33 3.08 12.97
C ALA A 490 4.21 3.07 14.50
N GLU A 491 3.12 2.53 15.03
CA GLU A 491 2.89 2.37 16.47
C GLU A 491 4.03 1.59 17.13
N ASP A 492 4.41 0.43 16.57
CA ASP A 492 5.48 -0.42 17.11
C ASP A 492 6.86 0.28 17.07
N ALA A 493 7.12 1.06 16.01
CA ALA A 493 8.36 1.83 15.90
C ALA A 493 8.43 2.96 16.93
N VAL A 494 7.33 3.70 17.15
CA VAL A 494 7.26 4.78 18.15
C VAL A 494 7.31 4.22 19.57
N ASP A 495 6.58 3.14 19.86
CA ASP A 495 6.63 2.45 21.15
C ASP A 495 8.06 1.99 21.47
N LYS A 496 8.74 1.41 20.49
CA LYS A 496 10.13 0.98 20.64
C LYS A 496 11.07 2.15 20.86
N CYS A 497 10.86 3.25 20.11
CA CYS A 497 11.65 4.48 20.27
C CYS A 497 11.52 5.04 21.69
N ILE A 498 10.31 5.17 22.22
CA ILE A 498 10.06 5.65 23.59
C ILE A 498 10.67 4.70 24.64
N ALA A 499 10.70 3.40 24.36
CA ALA A 499 11.28 2.41 25.27
C ALA A 499 12.80 2.52 25.37
N VAL A 500 13.51 2.81 24.26
CA VAL A 500 14.98 2.93 24.24
C VAL A 500 15.49 4.34 24.51
N HIS A 501 14.60 5.34 24.49
CA HIS A 501 14.88 6.74 24.79
C HIS A 501 14.01 7.22 25.97
N PRO A 502 14.38 6.89 27.23
CA PRO A 502 13.56 7.20 28.41
C PRO A 502 13.25 8.69 28.59
N GLU A 503 14.12 9.56 28.08
CA GLU A 503 13.98 11.01 28.10
C GLU A 503 12.74 11.51 27.33
N LEU A 504 12.24 10.74 26.38
CA LEU A 504 11.02 11.06 25.62
C LEU A 504 9.75 10.91 26.45
N LYS A 505 9.75 10.08 27.51
CA LYS A 505 8.55 9.79 28.30
C LYS A 505 7.90 11.03 28.90
N ALA A 506 8.70 12.05 29.23
CA ALA A 506 8.18 13.29 29.77
C ALA A 506 7.42 14.15 28.74
N ALA A 507 7.71 13.97 27.45
CA ALA A 507 7.05 14.68 26.36
C ALA A 507 5.79 13.97 25.86
N VAL A 508 5.64 12.67 26.16
CA VAL A 508 4.48 11.86 25.72
C VAL A 508 3.24 12.28 26.49
N GLN A 509 2.23 12.76 25.77
CA GLN A 509 0.96 13.24 26.33
C GLN A 509 -0.17 12.20 26.24
N SER A 510 -0.06 11.23 25.32
CA SER A 510 -1.07 10.20 25.12
C SER A 510 -0.48 8.88 24.63
N LYS A 511 -1.24 7.81 24.71
CA LYS A 511 -0.97 6.57 23.98
C LYS A 511 -1.24 6.76 22.48
N CYS A 512 -0.90 5.75 21.66
CA CYS A 512 -1.27 5.73 20.25
C CYS A 512 -2.78 5.87 20.06
N ILE A 513 -3.19 6.87 19.30
CA ILE A 513 -4.61 7.15 18.97
C ILE A 513 -4.89 6.95 17.47
N THR A 514 -3.88 6.65 16.68
CA THR A 514 -3.99 6.61 15.22
C THR A 514 -5.01 5.58 14.71
N SER A 515 -5.31 4.55 15.50
CA SER A 515 -6.35 3.56 15.15
C SER A 515 -7.79 4.09 15.16
N THR A 516 -7.99 5.32 15.64
CA THR A 516 -9.31 5.97 15.69
C THR A 516 -9.35 7.29 14.94
N MET A 517 -8.22 7.68 14.34
CA MET A 517 -8.11 8.94 13.60
C MET A 517 -8.62 8.80 12.17
N GLN A 518 -9.10 9.91 11.67
CA GLN A 518 -9.38 10.10 10.26
C GLN A 518 -8.29 10.95 9.63
N LEU A 519 -8.08 10.74 8.33
CA LEU A 519 -7.05 11.45 7.59
C LEU A 519 -7.60 12.74 6.98
N VAL A 520 -6.72 13.71 6.74
CA VAL A 520 -7.05 14.96 6.04
C VAL A 520 -7.81 14.68 4.75
N GLY A 521 -8.95 15.31 4.59
CA GLY A 521 -9.90 15.08 3.51
C GLY A 521 -11.03 14.13 3.85
N ALA A 522 -10.91 13.38 4.95
CA ALA A 522 -11.94 12.47 5.43
C ALA A 522 -12.83 13.10 6.51
N ASP A 523 -12.32 14.09 7.24
CA ASP A 523 -13.05 14.58 8.39
C ASP A 523 -14.09 15.65 8.04
N ARG A 524 -15.18 15.60 8.77
CA ARG A 524 -16.20 16.62 8.87
C ARG A 524 -16.56 16.73 10.37
N GLY A 525 -15.73 17.45 11.14
CA GLY A 525 -16.00 17.66 12.57
C GLY A 525 -16.19 16.39 13.40
N GLY A 526 -15.62 15.24 12.95
CA GLY A 526 -15.72 13.96 13.64
C GLY A 526 -16.88 13.04 13.23
N GLU A 527 -17.82 13.49 12.39
CA GLU A 527 -18.88 12.64 11.85
C GLU A 527 -18.67 12.33 10.37
N ILE A 528 -18.22 11.13 10.06
CA ILE A 528 -18.14 10.63 8.70
C ILE A 528 -19.15 9.52 8.51
N CYS A 529 -19.99 9.71 7.54
CA CYS A 529 -20.78 8.66 6.92
C CYS A 529 -20.64 8.79 5.39
N ASP A 530 -20.88 7.70 4.67
CA ASP A 530 -20.85 7.67 3.20
C ASP A 530 -21.73 8.79 2.58
N GLN A 531 -22.80 9.17 3.25
CA GLN A 531 -23.70 10.25 2.83
C GLN A 531 -23.01 11.62 2.72
N ASN A 532 -21.96 11.90 3.53
CA ASN A 532 -21.25 13.18 3.45
C ASN A 532 -20.41 13.30 2.17
N PHE A 533 -19.84 12.19 1.68
CA PHE A 533 -19.07 12.19 0.43
C PHE A 533 -19.97 12.24 -0.80
N ASP A 534 -21.18 11.69 -0.76
CA ASP A 534 -22.18 11.91 -1.79
C ASP A 534 -22.58 13.38 -1.87
N ARG A 535 -22.72 14.07 -0.72
CA ARG A 535 -22.94 15.52 -0.69
C ARG A 535 -21.78 16.30 -1.34
N VAL A 536 -20.53 15.94 -1.10
CA VAL A 536 -19.39 16.54 -1.80
C VAL A 536 -19.55 16.40 -3.32
N THR A 537 -19.91 15.19 -3.80
CA THR A 537 -20.14 14.97 -5.24
C THR A 537 -21.31 15.82 -5.78
N ILE A 538 -22.40 15.89 -5.02
CA ILE A 538 -23.58 16.70 -5.38
C ILE A 538 -23.19 18.18 -5.46
N THR A 539 -22.52 18.72 -4.44
CA THR A 539 -22.06 20.11 -4.42
C THR A 539 -21.12 20.42 -5.59
N LEU A 540 -20.16 19.53 -5.90
CA LEU A 540 -19.27 19.69 -7.05
C LEU A 540 -20.02 19.75 -8.37
N ARG A 541 -21.10 18.99 -8.52
CA ARG A 541 -21.91 18.95 -9.74
C ARG A 541 -22.89 20.11 -9.83
N GLU A 542 -23.67 20.34 -8.79
CA GLU A 542 -24.79 21.29 -8.83
C GLU A 542 -24.33 22.74 -8.65
N GLU A 543 -23.38 23.00 -7.74
CA GLU A 543 -22.93 24.36 -7.45
C GLU A 543 -21.72 24.78 -8.28
N PHE A 544 -20.78 23.85 -8.49
CA PHE A 544 -19.59 24.14 -9.30
C PHE A 544 -19.78 23.82 -10.78
N GLY A 545 -20.77 23.02 -11.15
CA GLY A 545 -21.07 22.65 -12.54
C GLY A 545 -20.07 21.66 -13.14
N LEU A 546 -19.41 20.85 -12.31
CA LEU A 546 -18.50 19.82 -12.76
C LEU A 546 -19.26 18.61 -13.36
N ASP A 547 -18.71 18.01 -14.38
CA ASP A 547 -19.24 16.75 -14.91
C ASP A 547 -19.05 15.60 -13.89
N LYS A 548 -19.80 14.50 -14.07
CA LYS A 548 -19.83 13.38 -13.15
C LYS A 548 -18.44 12.76 -12.93
N ASP A 549 -17.67 12.56 -13.98
CA ASP A 549 -16.38 11.87 -13.89
C ASP A 549 -15.35 12.72 -13.16
N THR A 550 -15.30 14.01 -13.46
CA THR A 550 -14.45 14.98 -12.76
C THR A 550 -14.87 15.12 -11.28
N ALA A 551 -16.17 15.22 -11.00
CA ALA A 551 -16.66 15.31 -9.62
C ALA A 551 -16.30 14.06 -8.79
N ASN A 552 -16.49 12.87 -9.37
CA ASN A 552 -16.12 11.60 -8.71
C ASN A 552 -14.61 11.49 -8.51
N HIS A 553 -13.82 11.90 -9.51
CA HIS A 553 -12.35 11.92 -9.40
C HIS A 553 -11.89 12.84 -8.26
N LEU A 554 -12.38 14.08 -8.23
CA LEU A 554 -11.99 15.03 -7.18
C LEU A 554 -12.43 14.54 -5.78
N ARG A 555 -13.69 14.08 -5.65
CA ARG A 555 -14.15 13.51 -4.39
C ARG A 555 -13.28 12.33 -3.96
N GLY A 556 -12.99 11.40 -4.86
CA GLY A 556 -12.24 10.17 -4.58
C GLY A 556 -10.76 10.40 -4.22
N ASN A 557 -10.17 11.51 -4.66
CA ASN A 557 -8.75 11.80 -4.42
C ASN A 557 -8.50 12.90 -3.38
N TYR A 558 -9.46 13.77 -3.12
CA TYR A 558 -9.31 14.94 -2.23
C TYR A 558 -10.31 14.98 -1.07
N GLY A 559 -11.39 14.17 -1.11
CA GLY A 559 -12.43 14.18 -0.08
C GLY A 559 -13.08 15.57 0.03
N THR A 560 -13.20 16.09 1.25
CA THR A 560 -13.74 17.45 1.50
C THR A 560 -12.89 18.57 0.87
N ARG A 561 -11.58 18.36 0.70
CA ARG A 561 -10.67 19.32 0.04
C ARG A 561 -10.96 19.50 -1.45
N ALA A 562 -11.74 18.61 -2.06
CA ALA A 562 -12.22 18.75 -3.43
C ALA A 562 -12.99 20.07 -3.64
N LEU A 563 -13.71 20.55 -2.62
CA LEU A 563 -14.43 21.83 -2.68
C LEU A 563 -13.47 23.04 -2.71
N GLN A 564 -12.38 22.98 -1.93
CA GLN A 564 -11.33 24.00 -1.96
C GLN A 564 -10.67 24.07 -3.34
N LEU A 565 -10.36 22.92 -3.95
CA LEU A 565 -9.81 22.82 -5.29
C LEU A 565 -10.80 23.36 -6.33
N ALA A 566 -12.07 22.98 -6.28
CA ALA A 566 -13.11 23.44 -7.20
C ALA A 566 -13.34 24.95 -7.10
N LEU A 567 -13.30 25.52 -5.87
CA LEU A 567 -13.40 26.96 -5.65
C LEU A 567 -12.21 27.70 -6.27
N MET A 568 -10.98 27.23 -6.03
CA MET A 568 -9.76 27.77 -6.65
C MET A 568 -9.85 27.71 -8.17
N ALA A 569 -10.25 26.57 -8.74
CA ALA A 569 -10.38 26.40 -10.18
C ALA A 569 -11.44 27.35 -10.80
N ARG A 570 -12.55 27.59 -10.09
CA ARG A 570 -13.63 28.47 -10.56
C ARG A 570 -13.26 29.96 -10.48
N THR A 571 -12.51 30.34 -9.46
CA THR A 571 -12.11 31.76 -9.23
C THR A 571 -10.92 32.19 -10.08
N GLU A 572 -10.10 31.28 -10.57
CA GLU A 572 -8.93 31.56 -11.40
C GLU A 572 -9.23 31.33 -12.89
N PRO A 573 -9.34 32.42 -13.72
CA PRO A 573 -9.75 32.30 -15.12
C PRO A 573 -8.85 31.41 -15.99
N GLN A 574 -7.61 31.16 -15.56
CA GLN A 574 -6.67 30.33 -16.30
C GLN A 574 -7.11 28.86 -16.36
N PHE A 575 -7.90 28.40 -15.38
CA PHE A 575 -8.36 27.00 -15.26
C PHE A 575 -9.76 26.75 -15.81
N THR A 576 -10.41 27.79 -16.32
CA THR A 576 -11.76 27.69 -16.89
C THR A 576 -11.84 28.35 -18.26
N THR A 577 -12.88 27.97 -19.01
CA THR A 577 -13.35 28.67 -20.19
C THR A 577 -14.82 28.99 -20.01
N LYS A 578 -15.27 30.14 -20.60
CA LYS A 578 -16.69 30.53 -20.61
C LYS A 578 -17.23 30.44 -22.01
N THR A 579 -18.27 29.67 -22.21
CA THR A 579 -18.96 29.55 -23.50
C THR A 579 -20.47 29.61 -23.25
N ASN A 580 -21.14 30.53 -23.91
CA ASN A 580 -22.60 30.76 -23.76
C ASN A 580 -23.04 30.90 -22.28
N GLY A 581 -22.27 31.64 -21.47
CA GLY A 581 -22.55 31.88 -20.05
C GLY A 581 -22.24 30.71 -19.12
N LYS A 582 -21.88 29.52 -19.63
CA LYS A 582 -21.48 28.35 -18.84
C LYS A 582 -19.97 28.32 -18.62
N VAL A 583 -19.57 27.90 -17.44
CA VAL A 583 -18.17 27.70 -17.06
C VAL A 583 -17.78 26.24 -17.34
N PHE A 584 -16.66 26.03 -18.01
CA PHE A 584 -16.07 24.73 -18.26
C PHE A 584 -14.67 24.68 -17.64
N TYR A 585 -14.39 23.66 -16.88
CA TYR A 585 -13.08 23.44 -16.26
C TYR A 585 -12.12 22.76 -17.24
N LYS A 586 -10.88 23.23 -17.29
CA LYS A 586 -9.86 22.68 -18.19
C LYS A 586 -9.29 21.40 -17.61
N ARG A 587 -9.43 20.29 -18.37
CA ARG A 587 -8.78 19.03 -18.07
C ARG A 587 -7.34 19.04 -18.59
N LEU A 588 -6.43 18.35 -17.89
CA LEU A 588 -5.06 18.12 -18.34
C LEU A 588 -5.03 17.35 -19.65
N HIS A 589 -5.87 16.30 -19.76
CA HIS A 589 -6.00 15.50 -20.97
C HIS A 589 -7.48 15.15 -21.22
N PRO A 590 -7.96 15.16 -22.49
CA PRO A 590 -9.38 14.92 -22.78
C PRO A 590 -9.95 13.57 -22.30
N LYS A 591 -9.09 12.52 -22.29
CA LYS A 591 -9.49 11.17 -21.88
C LYS A 591 -9.60 11.00 -20.37
N TYR A 592 -9.03 11.89 -19.56
CA TYR A 592 -8.88 11.73 -18.13
C TYR A 592 -9.56 12.85 -17.35
N PRO A 593 -10.09 12.59 -16.15
CA PRO A 593 -10.86 13.57 -15.39
C PRO A 593 -10.02 14.63 -14.67
N GLN A 594 -8.69 14.47 -14.62
CA GLN A 594 -7.78 15.37 -13.92
C GLN A 594 -7.80 16.77 -14.50
N LEU A 595 -7.93 17.79 -13.62
CA LEU A 595 -7.99 19.20 -13.99
C LEU A 595 -6.60 19.86 -14.01
N GLU A 596 -6.42 20.88 -14.84
CA GLU A 596 -5.23 21.76 -14.80
C GLU A 596 -5.06 22.42 -13.42
N ALA A 597 -6.13 22.72 -12.73
CA ALA A 597 -6.12 23.30 -11.38
C ALA A 597 -5.48 22.39 -10.34
N GLU A 598 -5.52 21.06 -10.51
CA GLU A 598 -4.87 20.13 -9.60
C GLU A 598 -3.35 20.34 -9.55
N VAL A 599 -2.74 20.79 -10.64
CA VAL A 599 -1.30 21.11 -10.68
C VAL A 599 -0.97 22.28 -9.73
N ALA A 600 -1.73 23.36 -9.82
CA ALA A 600 -1.54 24.51 -8.94
C ALA A 600 -1.87 24.18 -7.49
N PHE A 601 -2.93 23.39 -7.26
CA PHE A 601 -3.31 22.92 -5.94
C PHE A 601 -2.20 22.05 -5.30
N ALA A 602 -1.60 21.15 -6.07
CA ALA A 602 -0.47 20.34 -5.65
C ALA A 602 0.74 21.19 -5.23
N CYS A 603 1.03 22.26 -5.97
CA CYS A 603 2.12 23.18 -5.64
C CYS A 603 1.86 23.98 -4.35
N ARG A 604 0.62 24.44 -4.16
CA ARG A 604 0.26 25.36 -3.06
C ARG A 604 -0.06 24.64 -1.75
N PHE A 605 -0.67 23.45 -1.83
CA PHE A 605 -1.26 22.78 -0.67
C PHE A 605 -0.73 21.35 -0.44
N GLU A 606 0.13 20.82 -1.32
CA GLU A 606 0.59 19.43 -1.25
C GLU A 606 2.09 19.26 -1.52
N TYR A 607 2.86 20.35 -1.43
CA TYR A 607 4.35 20.35 -1.51
C TYR A 607 4.93 19.75 -2.79
N ALA A 608 4.22 19.80 -3.93
CA ALA A 608 4.80 19.40 -5.20
C ALA A 608 5.87 20.41 -5.64
N GLU A 609 7.09 19.96 -5.85
CA GLU A 609 8.27 20.76 -6.20
C GLU A 609 8.81 20.43 -7.59
N THR A 610 8.48 19.27 -8.16
CA THR A 610 8.96 18.81 -9.47
C THR A 610 7.80 18.34 -10.36
N LEU A 611 8.03 18.26 -11.69
CA LEU A 611 7.03 17.71 -12.62
C LEU A 611 6.71 16.24 -12.27
N ILE A 612 7.71 15.48 -11.80
CA ILE A 612 7.52 14.08 -11.41
C ILE A 612 6.56 13.97 -10.22
N ASP A 613 6.59 14.91 -9.28
CA ASP A 613 5.65 14.91 -8.14
C ASP A 613 4.21 15.00 -8.61
N VAL A 614 3.95 15.82 -9.61
CA VAL A 614 2.60 16.01 -10.17
C VAL A 614 2.17 14.77 -10.96
N ILE A 615 2.96 14.34 -11.96
CA ILE A 615 2.54 13.27 -12.87
C ILE A 615 2.49 11.89 -12.21
N ALA A 616 3.39 11.64 -11.25
CA ALA A 616 3.52 10.33 -10.62
C ALA A 616 2.78 10.22 -9.28
N ARG A 617 2.65 11.33 -8.52
CA ARG A 617 2.25 11.27 -7.12
C ARG A 617 0.99 12.04 -6.79
N ARG A 618 0.62 13.07 -7.56
CA ARG A 618 -0.62 13.83 -7.35
C ARG A 618 -1.73 13.38 -8.29
N THR A 619 -1.49 13.41 -9.60
CA THR A 619 -2.47 13.03 -10.62
C THR A 619 -2.45 11.54 -10.98
N ARG A 620 -1.37 10.84 -10.71
CA ARG A 620 -1.13 9.42 -11.05
C ARG A 620 -1.13 9.09 -12.54
N LEU A 621 -1.19 10.09 -13.42
CA LEU A 621 -1.33 9.88 -14.86
C LEU A 621 -0.18 9.07 -15.46
N SER A 622 1.08 9.24 -14.98
CA SER A 622 2.21 8.43 -15.45
C SER A 622 2.07 6.94 -15.14
N PHE A 623 1.32 6.59 -14.10
CA PHE A 623 0.99 5.21 -13.74
C PHE A 623 -0.22 4.66 -14.50
N LEU A 624 -1.08 5.51 -15.06
CA LEU A 624 -2.29 5.13 -15.80
C LEU A 624 -2.02 5.05 -17.30
N ASP A 625 -1.33 6.05 -17.84
CA ASP A 625 -1.02 6.17 -19.28
C ASP A 625 0.22 7.03 -19.47
N ALA A 626 1.35 6.38 -19.68
CA ALA A 626 2.63 7.05 -19.82
C ALA A 626 2.70 7.92 -21.11
N HIS A 627 2.02 7.50 -22.20
CA HIS A 627 1.97 8.23 -23.45
C HIS A 627 1.13 9.52 -23.33
N ALA A 628 -0.10 9.40 -22.83
CA ALA A 628 -0.94 10.56 -22.56
C ALA A 628 -0.27 11.54 -21.58
N THR A 629 0.48 11.04 -20.61
CA THR A 629 1.25 11.89 -19.69
C THR A 629 2.34 12.66 -20.41
N SER A 630 3.05 12.05 -21.36
CA SER A 630 4.07 12.74 -22.16
C SER A 630 3.49 13.89 -22.98
N GLU A 631 2.26 13.75 -23.49
CA GLU A 631 1.57 14.77 -24.27
C GLU A 631 1.25 16.03 -23.43
N ILE A 632 0.94 15.85 -22.15
CA ILE A 632 0.52 16.95 -21.25
C ILE A 632 1.67 17.57 -20.45
N LEU A 633 2.89 17.01 -20.50
CA LEU A 633 4.06 17.55 -19.78
C LEU A 633 4.29 19.04 -20.03
N PRO A 634 4.24 19.57 -21.29
CA PRO A 634 4.44 20.98 -21.53
C PRO A 634 3.44 21.86 -20.77
N ARG A 635 2.17 21.45 -20.73
CA ARG A 635 1.13 22.20 -20.04
C ARG A 635 1.29 22.17 -18.53
N ILE A 636 1.62 21.02 -17.94
CA ILE A 636 1.94 20.92 -16.51
C ILE A 636 3.14 21.81 -16.19
N GLY A 637 4.18 21.77 -17.05
CA GLY A 637 5.37 22.59 -16.89
C GLY A 637 5.08 24.09 -16.89
N GLU A 638 4.23 24.58 -17.79
CA GLU A 638 3.81 25.98 -17.82
C GLU A 638 3.12 26.42 -16.52
N ILE A 639 2.21 25.58 -15.99
CA ILE A 639 1.50 25.88 -14.74
C ILE A 639 2.49 25.88 -13.57
N MET A 640 3.34 24.87 -13.45
CA MET A 640 4.32 24.80 -12.37
C MET A 640 5.36 25.91 -12.44
N ALA A 641 5.84 26.24 -13.64
CA ALA A 641 6.79 27.34 -13.82
C ALA A 641 6.22 28.67 -13.31
N LYS A 642 4.92 28.92 -13.56
CA LYS A 642 4.23 30.09 -13.02
C LYS A 642 4.09 30.04 -11.50
N GLU A 643 3.68 28.90 -10.93
CA GLU A 643 3.48 28.73 -9.48
C GLU A 643 4.80 28.82 -8.69
N LYS A 644 5.89 28.29 -9.24
CA LYS A 644 7.20 28.20 -8.57
C LYS A 644 8.19 29.29 -9.01
N GLY A 645 7.84 30.12 -9.97
CA GLY A 645 8.74 31.16 -10.50
C GLY A 645 9.95 30.59 -11.26
N TRP A 646 9.79 29.48 -11.99
CA TRP A 646 10.90 28.82 -12.68
C TRP A 646 11.37 29.64 -13.88
N SER A 647 12.69 29.66 -14.10
CA SER A 647 13.28 30.09 -15.36
C SER A 647 13.03 29.06 -16.47
N SER A 648 13.17 29.49 -17.74
CA SER A 648 13.08 28.58 -18.89
C SER A 648 14.11 27.45 -18.81
N ALA A 649 15.32 27.71 -18.28
CA ALA A 649 16.34 26.72 -18.09
C ALA A 649 15.93 25.66 -17.03
N LYS A 650 15.32 26.10 -15.92
CA LYS A 650 14.80 25.18 -14.89
C LYS A 650 13.64 24.34 -15.44
N LEU A 651 12.73 24.94 -16.18
CA LEU A 651 11.62 24.24 -16.82
C LEU A 651 12.14 23.15 -17.79
N ALA A 652 13.13 23.46 -18.61
CA ALA A 652 13.75 22.48 -19.52
C ALA A 652 14.43 21.33 -18.76
N GLN A 653 15.09 21.63 -17.64
CA GLN A 653 15.68 20.60 -16.76
C GLN A 653 14.60 19.68 -16.17
N GLU A 654 13.49 20.22 -15.68
CA GLU A 654 12.38 19.47 -15.12
C GLU A 654 11.68 18.61 -16.19
N ASP A 655 11.43 19.15 -17.39
CA ASP A 655 10.87 18.40 -18.51
C ASP A 655 11.75 17.21 -18.88
N ALA A 656 13.07 17.42 -19.00
CA ALA A 656 14.02 16.35 -19.28
C ALA A 656 14.03 15.27 -18.17
N ALA A 657 13.94 15.66 -16.90
CA ALA A 657 13.85 14.73 -15.79
C ALA A 657 12.53 13.93 -15.80
N ALA A 658 11.41 14.60 -16.08
CA ALA A 658 10.10 13.94 -16.17
C ALA A 658 10.03 12.96 -17.34
N ARG A 659 10.62 13.28 -18.49
CA ARG A 659 10.71 12.35 -19.64
C ARG A 659 11.55 11.12 -19.32
N ARG A 660 12.72 11.27 -18.67
CA ARG A 660 13.52 10.12 -18.18
C ARG A 660 12.74 9.27 -17.21
N PHE A 661 11.97 9.88 -16.30
CA PHE A 661 11.10 9.12 -15.39
C PHE A 661 10.03 8.33 -16.18
N LEU A 662 9.39 8.91 -17.20
CA LEU A 662 8.41 8.21 -18.03
C LEU A 662 9.00 7.01 -18.78
N GLU A 663 10.29 7.01 -19.12
CA GLU A 663 10.97 5.83 -19.68
C GLU A 663 10.92 4.62 -18.75
N THR A 664 10.76 4.82 -17.43
CA THR A 664 10.57 3.71 -16.48
C THR A 664 9.15 3.16 -16.48
N MET A 665 8.21 3.82 -17.18
CA MET A 665 6.81 3.48 -17.27
C MET A 665 6.39 2.94 -18.65
N TYR A 666 7.25 3.11 -19.67
CA TYR A 666 7.04 2.55 -20.99
C TYR A 666 7.38 1.05 -21.04
N LEU A 667 6.89 0.39 -22.06
CA LEU A 667 7.37 -0.93 -22.42
C LEU A 667 8.87 -0.85 -22.78
N PRO A 668 9.69 -1.85 -22.41
CA PRO A 668 11.10 -1.88 -22.79
C PRO A 668 11.31 -1.79 -24.31
N GLU A 669 12.41 -1.18 -24.75
CA GLU A 669 12.79 -1.14 -26.15
C GLU A 669 12.87 -2.56 -26.74
N GLY A 670 12.47 -2.73 -27.99
CA GLY A 670 12.45 -4.03 -28.68
C GLY A 670 11.13 -4.81 -28.55
N VAL A 671 10.22 -4.41 -27.65
CA VAL A 671 8.90 -5.05 -27.50
C VAL A 671 8.09 -4.98 -28.80
N GLY A 672 8.15 -3.85 -29.53
CA GLY A 672 7.49 -3.71 -30.84
C GLY A 672 8.02 -4.70 -31.88
N ALA A 673 9.34 -4.87 -31.94
CA ALA A 673 9.97 -5.86 -32.83
C ALA A 673 9.66 -7.30 -32.39
N ALA A 674 9.65 -7.59 -31.09
CA ALA A 674 9.28 -8.88 -30.55
C ALA A 674 7.79 -9.21 -30.83
N ALA A 675 6.90 -8.24 -30.68
CA ALA A 675 5.48 -8.39 -30.99
C ALA A 675 5.24 -8.70 -32.48
N GLU A 676 5.98 -8.03 -33.37
CA GLU A 676 5.92 -8.28 -34.80
C GLU A 676 6.45 -9.67 -35.18
N LEU A 677 7.50 -10.12 -34.50
CA LEU A 677 8.05 -11.47 -34.67
C LEU A 677 7.10 -12.56 -34.15
N VAL A 678 6.41 -12.31 -33.04
CA VAL A 678 5.35 -13.21 -32.52
C VAL A 678 4.21 -13.29 -33.52
N LYS A 679 3.73 -12.18 -34.06
CA LYS A 679 2.69 -12.14 -35.10
C LYS A 679 3.10 -12.91 -36.37
N ARG A 680 4.39 -12.92 -36.70
CA ARG A 680 4.99 -13.67 -37.82
C ARG A 680 5.32 -15.13 -37.51
N GLY A 681 5.00 -15.62 -36.28
CA GLY A 681 5.24 -17.01 -35.89
C GLY A 681 6.71 -17.36 -35.64
N ALA A 682 7.55 -16.40 -35.29
CA ALA A 682 8.96 -16.64 -35.01
C ALA A 682 9.16 -17.57 -33.78
N PRO A 683 10.14 -18.48 -33.81
CA PRO A 683 10.40 -19.39 -32.70
C PRO A 683 10.77 -18.65 -31.43
N ALA A 684 10.26 -19.10 -30.28
CA ALA A 684 10.49 -18.52 -28.95
C ALA A 684 11.99 -18.29 -28.60
N LYS A 685 12.89 -19.02 -29.26
CA LYS A 685 14.35 -18.89 -29.09
C LYS A 685 14.90 -17.58 -29.67
N ILE A 686 14.32 -17.05 -30.75
CA ILE A 686 14.71 -15.77 -31.37
C ILE A 686 14.20 -14.61 -30.52
N ILE A 687 13.01 -14.73 -29.95
CA ILE A 687 12.41 -13.74 -29.05
C ILE A 687 13.28 -13.63 -27.77
N LYS A 688 13.75 -14.76 -27.24
CA LYS A 688 14.66 -14.82 -26.08
C LYS A 688 16.03 -14.20 -26.34
N GLN A 689 16.55 -14.25 -27.56
CA GLN A 689 17.83 -13.63 -27.93
C GLN A 689 17.75 -12.10 -28.02
N LEU A 690 16.63 -11.56 -28.48
CA LEU A 690 16.40 -10.11 -28.53
C LEU A 690 16.12 -9.51 -27.15
N SER A 691 15.56 -10.29 -26.21
CA SER A 691 15.38 -9.89 -24.81
C SER A 691 16.65 -9.96 -23.96
N ALA A 692 17.73 -10.55 -24.47
CA ALA A 692 19.01 -10.71 -23.77
C ALA A 692 20.06 -9.62 -24.10
N VAL A 693 19.70 -8.56 -24.83
CA VAL A 693 20.59 -7.42 -25.05
C VAL A 693 20.66 -6.62 -23.73
N PRO A 694 21.83 -6.54 -23.06
CA PRO A 694 21.98 -5.71 -21.88
C PRO A 694 21.78 -4.24 -22.27
N SER A 695 20.93 -3.52 -21.57
CA SER A 695 20.93 -2.06 -21.67
C SER A 695 22.33 -1.58 -21.28
N ALA A 696 23.04 -0.95 -22.21
CA ALA A 696 24.30 -0.29 -21.92
C ALA A 696 24.04 0.74 -20.81
N ALA A 697 24.56 0.48 -19.61
CA ALA A 697 24.60 1.46 -18.55
C ALA A 697 25.43 2.65 -19.04
N PRO A 698 24.96 3.90 -18.91
CA PRO A 698 25.82 5.03 -19.08
C PRO A 698 26.88 5.00 -17.95
N THR A 699 28.13 4.84 -18.33
CA THR A 699 29.28 5.17 -17.48
C THR A 699 29.23 6.65 -17.15
N VAL A 700 29.06 6.96 -15.88
CA VAL A 700 29.67 7.95 -14.96
C VAL A 700 28.74 8.16 -13.76
#